data_1d172d6384f8ca45f8fcd672a16899f6
#
_entry.id   1d172d6384f8ca45f8fcd672a16899f6
#
_cell.length_a   1.000
_cell.length_b   1.000
_cell.length_c   1.000
_cell.angle_alpha   90.00
_cell.angle_beta   90.00
_cell.angle_gamma   90.00
#
_symmetry.space_group_name_H-M   'P 1'
#
loop_
_entity.id
_entity.type
_entity.pdbx_description
1 polymer ?
#
loop_
_entity_poly.entity_id
_entity_poly.type
_entity_poly.pdbx_seq_one_letter_code
_entity_poly.pdbx_strand_id
1 'polypeptide(L)'
;MTGPETDPAPAPAPGAPRHLVVVGGGMVAQRLVEALRARDADGTWRVSLFAEEPRKPYDRVALTSYFSARDAEELTLGDPALWDDPLVTLHRDCAVTSIDREAQTVTDRLGRVHAYDELVLATGSNAARPPIPGNELPGVFVYRTIDDVAALRGWVEEKRRSATTEGGWERPVRGAVIGGGLLGLEAAGALKALGAQATVVQFGTHLMDAQIDLGGGEALKRLINGMGIAVRCDTGTKELRVSRKTGHVGRLDFADGGRLDVDVVVLATGVRPRDELARAAGLAVGERGGAVVDLACRTEDEHVWAVGEVACLEGRCLGLVAPGYAMAEVVVDRLLGGEATFPGADTATKLKLQGVDVASFGDAHGRTEGAMELVWADPVAGVYKKLVLSDDARTLLGGVFVGDAAPYASLRPMLGTELPGDPGLFLLPEGSGGGVPSLELPDDATVCSCNNVSAGTIRSAVTEHACTDLAGVKACTRAGTSCGSCLPLVKKITTTELARAGVEVSNALCEHFDLSRAQLFDAVRVADLHTFSEIVRRFGRVPEPVTDTQGAVLVRDAGRGCDICKPTIASILASLGNGHVLDGEQATLQDTNDHVLANMQKDGTYSVVPRIPGGEITPDGLLVIGQVAKDFGLYTKITGGQRIDMFGARIEQLPHIWRRLVEHGFESGHAYGKSLRTVKSCVGSTWCRFGVQDSVGMAVELELRYRGLRSPHKIKLGVSGCARECAEARGKDVGVIATDKGWNVYVGGNGGFTPRHAQLLAEDLDDEALVRTVDRFLMYYVRTADRLQRTAAWVEDHEGGLDAIREVVVEDSLGIGADLDAAMARHVGDYEDEWRAVLEDPEKLRRFGSFVNAPAEPDPDLAYVTERGQIRPARADERAALEEARAAGLATVPAGPVVIAGTTLEVRR
;
A
#
# COMPACT_ATOMS: atom_id res chain seq x y z
N MET A 1 58.13 -25.64 -21.12
CA MET A 1 57.08 -24.77 -21.67
C MET A 1 56.84 -23.72 -20.62
N THR A 2 57.42 -22.54 -20.87
CA THR A 2 57.33 -21.35 -20.03
C THR A 2 55.93 -20.80 -20.18
N GLY A 3 55.20 -20.60 -19.04
CA GLY A 3 53.89 -19.92 -18.99
C GLY A 3 54.04 -18.45 -19.40
N PRO A 4 52.99 -17.77 -19.85
CA PRO A 4 53.08 -16.37 -20.18
C PRO A 4 53.28 -15.56 -18.91
N GLU A 5 54.39 -14.78 -18.90
CA GLU A 5 54.60 -13.71 -17.93
C GLU A 5 53.52 -12.67 -18.12
N THR A 6 52.69 -12.46 -17.09
CA THR A 6 51.76 -11.32 -17.04
C THR A 6 52.56 -10.09 -16.65
N ASP A 7 52.71 -9.13 -17.59
CA ASP A 7 53.22 -7.80 -17.25
C ASP A 7 52.38 -7.18 -16.10
N PRO A 8 53.05 -6.56 -15.11
CA PRO A 8 52.33 -5.84 -14.05
C PRO A 8 51.57 -4.66 -14.69
N ALA A 9 50.32 -4.45 -14.26
CA ALA A 9 49.50 -3.36 -14.71
C ALA A 9 50.23 -2.01 -14.55
N PRO A 10 50.20 -1.11 -15.53
CA PRO A 10 50.86 0.19 -15.45
C PRO A 10 50.28 1.01 -14.29
N ALA A 11 51.19 1.67 -13.55
CA ALA A 11 50.82 2.59 -12.47
C ALA A 11 49.86 3.68 -12.99
N PRO A 12 48.82 4.06 -12.24
CA PRO A 12 47.86 5.04 -12.70
C PRO A 12 48.52 6.40 -12.99
N ALA A 13 48.08 7.09 -14.02
CA ALA A 13 48.57 8.42 -14.37
C ALA A 13 48.25 9.40 -13.23
N PRO A 14 49.14 10.37 -12.93
CA PRO A 14 48.87 11.37 -11.90
C PRO A 14 47.60 12.13 -12.21
N GLY A 15 46.58 12.04 -11.29
CA GLY A 15 45.29 12.68 -11.44
C GLY A 15 44.13 11.77 -11.91
N ALA A 16 44.34 10.46 -12.15
CA ALA A 16 43.28 9.51 -12.41
C ALA A 16 42.51 9.19 -11.13
N PRO A 17 41.13 9.06 -11.16
CA PRO A 17 40.38 8.70 -10.01
C PRO A 17 40.79 7.32 -9.44
N ARG A 18 40.87 7.21 -8.10
CA ARG A 18 41.12 5.95 -7.40
C ARG A 18 39.96 4.98 -7.69
N HIS A 19 40.27 3.70 -7.66
CA HIS A 19 39.30 2.66 -8.00
C HIS A 19 38.75 1.95 -6.77
N LEU A 20 37.49 2.18 -6.46
CA LEU A 20 36.73 1.45 -5.47
C LEU A 20 36.01 0.26 -6.13
N VAL A 21 36.32 -0.95 -5.66
CA VAL A 21 35.55 -2.15 -6.02
C VAL A 21 34.60 -2.51 -4.89
N VAL A 22 33.29 -2.66 -5.22
CA VAL A 22 32.24 -3.06 -4.29
C VAL A 22 31.71 -4.43 -4.71
N VAL A 23 31.79 -5.42 -3.83
CA VAL A 23 31.34 -6.79 -4.09
C VAL A 23 30.03 -7.07 -3.38
N GLY A 24 28.95 -7.19 -4.15
CA GLY A 24 27.57 -7.42 -3.68
C GLY A 24 26.61 -6.34 -4.19
N GLY A 25 25.54 -6.75 -4.88
CA GLY A 25 24.51 -5.85 -5.47
C GLY A 25 23.29 -5.68 -4.57
N GLY A 26 23.48 -5.61 -3.25
CA GLY A 26 22.37 -5.45 -2.28
C GLY A 26 22.11 -3.99 -1.91
N MET A 27 21.15 -3.80 -0.97
CA MET A 27 20.69 -2.49 -0.47
C MET A 27 21.84 -1.66 0.12
N VAL A 28 22.74 -2.30 0.89
CA VAL A 28 23.85 -1.61 1.55
C VAL A 28 24.91 -1.15 0.55
N ALA A 29 25.19 -1.95 -0.48
CA ALA A 29 26.11 -1.58 -1.56
C ALA A 29 25.58 -0.38 -2.36
N GLN A 30 24.28 -0.39 -2.70
CA GLN A 30 23.63 0.74 -3.37
C GLN A 30 23.74 2.00 -2.54
N ARG A 31 23.44 1.92 -1.23
CA ARG A 31 23.55 3.07 -0.31
C ARG A 31 24.97 3.62 -0.26
N LEU A 32 25.97 2.76 -0.22
CA LEU A 32 27.38 3.16 -0.21
C LEU A 32 27.74 3.94 -1.48
N VAL A 33 27.40 3.41 -2.66
CA VAL A 33 27.69 4.07 -3.94
C VAL A 33 26.96 5.42 -4.04
N GLU A 34 25.69 5.47 -3.66
CA GLU A 34 24.90 6.68 -3.63
C GLU A 34 25.49 7.75 -2.70
N ALA A 35 25.85 7.37 -1.48
CA ALA A 35 26.44 8.29 -0.50
C ALA A 35 27.81 8.80 -0.93
N LEU A 36 28.63 7.95 -1.56
CA LEU A 36 29.94 8.33 -2.10
C LEU A 36 29.77 9.35 -3.24
N ARG A 37 28.94 9.05 -4.23
CA ARG A 37 28.72 9.97 -5.36
C ARG A 37 28.12 11.32 -4.93
N ALA A 38 27.24 11.33 -3.92
CA ALA A 38 26.67 12.56 -3.37
C ALA A 38 27.70 13.49 -2.68
N ARG A 39 28.83 12.93 -2.19
CA ARG A 39 29.85 13.67 -1.42
C ARG A 39 31.17 13.86 -2.15
N ASP A 40 31.47 13.02 -3.15
CA ASP A 40 32.68 13.08 -3.96
C ASP A 40 32.51 14.05 -5.15
N ALA A 41 32.36 15.35 -4.86
CA ALA A 41 32.12 16.37 -5.88
C ALA A 41 33.28 16.51 -6.88
N ASP A 42 34.51 16.20 -6.45
CA ASP A 42 35.72 16.32 -7.25
C ASP A 42 35.95 15.10 -8.16
N GLY A 43 35.15 14.04 -8.03
CA GLY A 43 35.28 12.81 -8.82
C GLY A 43 36.57 12.04 -8.52
N THR A 44 37.00 12.01 -7.27
CA THR A 44 38.26 11.35 -6.84
C THR A 44 38.14 9.84 -6.86
N TRP A 45 36.91 9.30 -6.92
CA TRP A 45 36.62 7.87 -6.93
C TRP A 45 35.85 7.44 -8.17
N ARG A 46 36.30 6.40 -8.84
CA ARG A 46 35.48 5.59 -9.74
C ARG A 46 35.05 4.30 -9.03
N VAL A 47 33.86 3.85 -9.27
CA VAL A 47 33.26 2.69 -8.59
C VAL A 47 32.94 1.58 -9.57
N SER A 48 33.37 0.35 -9.30
CA SER A 48 32.89 -0.86 -9.96
C SER A 48 32.11 -1.72 -8.96
N LEU A 49 30.79 -1.82 -9.14
CA LEU A 49 29.92 -2.64 -8.31
C LEU A 49 29.59 -3.96 -9.00
N PHE A 50 29.91 -5.08 -8.35
CA PHE A 50 29.70 -6.44 -8.85
C PHE A 50 28.47 -7.07 -8.20
N ALA A 51 27.43 -7.30 -8.98
CA ALA A 51 26.19 -7.94 -8.55
C ALA A 51 26.06 -9.34 -9.17
N GLU A 52 25.84 -10.37 -8.34
CA GLU A 52 25.59 -11.73 -8.81
C GLU A 52 24.24 -11.86 -9.52
N GLU A 53 23.22 -11.13 -9.02
CA GLU A 53 21.88 -11.13 -9.60
C GLU A 53 21.85 -10.31 -10.91
N PRO A 54 20.97 -10.67 -11.88
CA PRO A 54 20.87 -9.94 -13.17
C PRO A 54 20.16 -8.60 -13.05
N ARG A 55 19.70 -8.22 -11.86
CA ARG A 55 18.91 -7.02 -11.58
C ARG A 55 19.74 -5.90 -10.98
N LYS A 56 19.23 -4.66 -11.10
CA LYS A 56 19.72 -3.53 -10.29
C LYS A 56 19.44 -3.81 -8.80
N PRO A 57 20.18 -3.17 -7.86
CA PRO A 57 19.87 -3.27 -6.44
C PRO A 57 18.40 -2.93 -6.16
N TYR A 58 17.73 -3.73 -5.32
CA TYR A 58 16.31 -3.61 -5.03
C TYR A 58 16.01 -3.76 -3.54
N ASP A 59 14.84 -3.29 -3.11
CA ASP A 59 14.36 -3.36 -1.72
C ASP A 59 13.97 -4.78 -1.32
N ARG A 60 14.89 -5.49 -0.64
CA ARG A 60 14.64 -6.83 -0.11
C ARG A 60 13.70 -6.84 1.09
N VAL A 61 13.51 -5.70 1.76
CA VAL A 61 12.56 -5.57 2.88
C VAL A 61 11.13 -5.47 2.36
N ALA A 62 10.95 -5.08 1.11
CA ALA A 62 9.65 -5.02 0.44
C ALA A 62 9.32 -6.26 -0.41
N LEU A 63 10.07 -7.36 -0.31
CA LEU A 63 9.85 -8.59 -1.11
C LEU A 63 8.42 -9.14 -1.03
N THR A 64 7.75 -8.97 0.11
CA THR A 64 6.35 -9.41 0.27
C THR A 64 5.40 -8.69 -0.70
N SER A 65 5.69 -7.43 -1.09
CA SER A 65 4.87 -6.70 -2.07
C SER A 65 4.95 -7.29 -3.48
N TYR A 66 6.04 -7.98 -3.82
CA TYR A 66 6.22 -8.64 -5.13
C TYR A 66 5.20 -9.75 -5.40
N PHE A 67 4.57 -10.34 -4.37
CA PHE A 67 3.47 -11.29 -4.57
C PHE A 67 2.24 -10.66 -5.24
N SER A 68 2.01 -9.36 -5.02
CA SER A 68 0.88 -8.61 -5.59
C SER A 68 1.28 -7.78 -6.81
N ALA A 69 2.42 -7.11 -6.79
CA ALA A 69 2.86 -6.18 -7.83
C ALA A 69 3.30 -6.90 -9.12
N ARG A 70 3.97 -8.05 -9.03
CA ARG A 70 4.49 -8.88 -10.15
C ARG A 70 5.60 -8.23 -10.99
N ASP A 71 5.95 -6.98 -10.73
CA ASP A 71 7.02 -6.26 -11.42
C ASP A 71 8.23 -6.06 -10.49
N ALA A 72 9.38 -6.58 -10.90
CA ALA A 72 10.62 -6.44 -10.15
C ALA A 72 11.17 -5.00 -10.18
N GLU A 73 10.85 -4.23 -11.23
CA GLU A 73 11.29 -2.83 -11.37
C GLU A 73 10.69 -1.92 -10.29
N GLU A 74 9.48 -2.23 -9.79
CA GLU A 74 8.85 -1.50 -8.68
C GLU A 74 9.61 -1.58 -7.35
N LEU A 75 10.51 -2.56 -7.21
CA LEU A 75 11.36 -2.72 -6.04
C LEU A 75 12.73 -2.06 -6.21
N THR A 76 13.09 -1.55 -7.39
CA THR A 76 14.40 -0.95 -7.66
C THR A 76 14.66 0.24 -6.74
N LEU A 77 15.88 0.30 -6.17
CA LEU A 77 16.29 1.33 -5.23
C LEU A 77 17.02 2.48 -5.89
N GLY A 78 16.86 3.66 -5.28
CA GLY A 78 17.63 4.85 -5.59
C GLY A 78 17.19 5.57 -6.87
N ASP A 79 17.94 6.61 -7.22
CA ASP A 79 17.76 7.37 -8.45
C ASP A 79 18.32 6.53 -9.62
N PRO A 80 17.54 6.27 -10.67
CA PRO A 80 18.05 5.64 -11.89
C PRO A 80 19.29 6.30 -12.49
N ALA A 81 19.44 7.63 -12.35
CA ALA A 81 20.56 8.42 -12.82
C ALA A 81 21.91 8.02 -12.17
N LEU A 82 21.90 7.41 -10.99
CA LEU A 82 23.11 6.89 -10.34
C LEU A 82 23.87 5.89 -11.22
N TRP A 83 23.14 5.11 -12.01
CA TRP A 83 23.71 4.06 -12.86
C TRP A 83 24.10 4.59 -14.25
N ASP A 84 23.80 5.84 -14.54
CA ASP A 84 24.21 6.56 -15.75
C ASP A 84 25.44 7.46 -15.48
N ASP A 85 25.90 7.55 -14.21
CA ASP A 85 27.10 8.30 -13.83
C ASP A 85 28.34 7.65 -14.47
N PRO A 86 29.16 8.39 -15.24
CA PRO A 86 30.35 7.86 -15.93
C PRO A 86 31.43 7.29 -14.98
N LEU A 87 31.39 7.66 -13.69
CA LEU A 87 32.29 7.14 -12.66
C LEU A 87 31.75 5.90 -11.94
N VAL A 88 30.54 5.41 -12.30
CA VAL A 88 29.93 4.21 -11.71
C VAL A 88 29.72 3.16 -12.78
N THR A 89 30.27 1.97 -12.57
CA THR A 89 30.03 0.81 -13.44
C THR A 89 29.33 -0.31 -12.64
N LEU A 90 28.12 -0.66 -13.05
CA LEU A 90 27.37 -1.78 -12.48
C LEU A 90 27.55 -3.05 -13.34
N HIS A 91 28.25 -4.05 -12.79
CA HIS A 91 28.39 -5.38 -13.39
C HIS A 91 27.29 -6.30 -12.85
N ARG A 92 26.20 -6.49 -13.61
CA ARG A 92 25.09 -7.39 -13.29
C ARG A 92 25.38 -8.79 -13.79
N ASP A 93 24.75 -9.80 -13.12
CA ASP A 93 24.96 -11.21 -13.41
C ASP A 93 26.48 -11.55 -13.43
N CYS A 94 27.23 -10.95 -12.52
CA CYS A 94 28.69 -11.00 -12.48
C CYS A 94 29.19 -11.13 -11.03
N ALA A 95 29.25 -12.38 -10.53
CA ALA A 95 29.79 -12.65 -9.21
C ALA A 95 31.32 -12.55 -9.22
N VAL A 96 31.90 -11.99 -8.16
CA VAL A 96 33.33 -12.12 -7.86
C VAL A 96 33.56 -13.50 -7.27
N THR A 97 34.61 -14.20 -7.74
CA THR A 97 34.94 -15.59 -7.36
C THR A 97 36.16 -15.71 -6.51
N SER A 98 37.08 -14.74 -6.58
CA SER A 98 38.28 -14.71 -5.75
C SER A 98 38.81 -13.29 -5.54
N ILE A 99 39.59 -13.12 -4.47
CA ILE A 99 40.27 -11.88 -4.10
C ILE A 99 41.75 -12.22 -3.89
N ASP A 100 42.61 -11.49 -4.58
CA ASP A 100 44.06 -11.50 -4.33
C ASP A 100 44.44 -10.19 -3.62
N ARG A 101 44.75 -10.29 -2.33
CA ARG A 101 45.06 -9.15 -1.45
C ARG A 101 46.43 -8.56 -1.73
N GLU A 102 47.38 -9.39 -2.12
CA GLU A 102 48.78 -8.94 -2.42
C GLU A 102 48.82 -8.16 -3.75
N ALA A 103 48.12 -8.67 -4.76
CA ALA A 103 48.00 -8.02 -6.06
C ALA A 103 46.94 -6.91 -6.11
N GLN A 104 46.13 -6.74 -5.05
CA GLN A 104 44.97 -5.84 -4.97
C GLN A 104 44.00 -6.02 -6.17
N THR A 105 43.60 -7.28 -6.42
CA THR A 105 42.70 -7.61 -7.53
C THR A 105 41.53 -8.50 -7.09
N VAL A 106 40.41 -8.39 -7.82
CA VAL A 106 39.33 -9.37 -7.75
C VAL A 106 39.16 -10.05 -9.11
N THR A 107 38.82 -11.33 -9.10
CA THR A 107 38.47 -12.09 -10.31
C THR A 107 36.98 -12.34 -10.36
N ASP A 108 36.35 -12.00 -11.50
CA ASP A 108 34.93 -12.27 -11.72
C ASP A 108 34.68 -13.70 -12.26
N ARG A 109 33.43 -14.11 -12.32
CA ARG A 109 33.00 -15.44 -12.81
C ARG A 109 33.41 -15.74 -14.26
N LEU A 110 33.75 -14.71 -15.04
CA LEU A 110 34.23 -14.87 -16.43
C LEU A 110 35.75 -14.96 -16.50
N GLY A 111 36.45 -14.96 -15.36
CA GLY A 111 37.90 -15.01 -15.25
C GLY A 111 38.59 -13.67 -15.54
N ARG A 112 37.87 -12.56 -15.60
CA ARG A 112 38.45 -11.22 -15.78
C ARG A 112 38.94 -10.71 -14.45
N VAL A 113 40.14 -10.13 -14.47
CA VAL A 113 40.79 -9.56 -13.29
C VAL A 113 40.60 -8.06 -13.26
N HIS A 114 40.17 -7.54 -12.10
CA HIS A 114 39.92 -6.13 -11.86
C HIS A 114 40.78 -5.65 -10.68
N ALA A 115 41.65 -4.68 -10.92
CA ALA A 115 42.47 -4.08 -9.87
C ALA A 115 41.64 -3.08 -9.06
N TYR A 116 41.97 -2.91 -7.76
CA TYR A 116 41.31 -1.94 -6.86
C TYR A 116 42.38 -1.17 -6.04
N ASP A 117 42.06 0.06 -5.68
CA ASP A 117 42.76 0.80 -4.62
C ASP A 117 42.12 0.52 -3.26
N GLU A 118 40.78 0.34 -3.24
CA GLU A 118 40.02 -0.05 -2.05
C GLU A 118 38.92 -1.07 -2.45
N LEU A 119 38.66 -2.02 -1.58
CA LEU A 119 37.67 -3.10 -1.75
C LEU A 119 36.65 -3.07 -0.64
N VAL A 120 35.35 -3.08 -0.98
CA VAL A 120 34.25 -3.22 0.00
C VAL A 120 33.51 -4.53 -0.22
N LEU A 121 33.48 -5.37 0.81
CA LEU A 121 32.63 -6.56 0.86
C LEU A 121 31.24 -6.18 1.37
N ALA A 122 30.25 -6.23 0.50
CA ALA A 122 28.84 -5.97 0.79
C ALA A 122 27.97 -7.17 0.33
N THR A 123 28.51 -8.38 0.45
CA THR A 123 27.93 -9.64 -0.03
C THR A 123 26.67 -10.06 0.72
N GLY A 124 26.41 -9.47 1.88
CA GLY A 124 25.21 -9.72 2.67
C GLY A 124 25.16 -11.10 3.31
N SER A 125 24.03 -11.78 3.22
CA SER A 125 23.83 -13.10 3.82
C SER A 125 23.04 -14.05 2.93
N ASN A 126 23.20 -15.35 3.16
CA ASN A 126 22.39 -16.43 2.61
C ASN A 126 21.26 -16.80 3.58
N ALA A 127 20.12 -17.26 3.08
CA ALA A 127 19.08 -17.86 3.91
C ALA A 127 19.64 -19.13 4.60
N ALA A 128 19.45 -19.23 5.91
CA ALA A 128 19.91 -20.39 6.65
C ALA A 128 19.05 -21.62 6.29
N ARG A 129 19.73 -22.70 5.85
CA ARG A 129 19.11 -24.01 5.69
C ARG A 129 19.55 -24.90 6.85
N PRO A 130 18.65 -25.20 7.81
CA PRO A 130 19.00 -26.05 8.95
C PRO A 130 19.33 -27.46 8.43
N PRO A 131 20.21 -28.24 9.09
CA PRO A 131 20.59 -29.60 8.67
C PRO A 131 19.48 -30.60 9.02
N ILE A 132 18.27 -30.35 8.51
CA ILE A 132 17.12 -31.24 8.68
C ILE A 132 17.08 -32.15 7.44
N PRO A 133 17.01 -33.49 7.59
CA PRO A 133 16.87 -34.39 6.46
C PRO A 133 15.69 -34.00 5.58
N GLY A 134 15.93 -33.92 4.26
CA GLY A 134 14.91 -33.53 3.28
C GLY A 134 14.74 -32.02 3.05
N ASN A 135 15.62 -31.17 3.58
CA ASN A 135 15.57 -29.71 3.39
C ASN A 135 15.86 -29.22 1.96
N GLU A 136 16.26 -30.15 1.06
CA GLU A 136 16.50 -29.89 -0.38
C GLU A 136 15.46 -30.52 -1.30
N LEU A 137 14.41 -31.16 -0.74
CA LEU A 137 13.37 -31.79 -1.53
C LEU A 137 12.64 -30.79 -2.43
N PRO A 138 12.21 -31.17 -3.65
CA PRO A 138 11.33 -30.33 -4.45
C PRO A 138 10.07 -29.92 -3.66
N GLY A 139 9.77 -28.61 -3.65
CA GLY A 139 8.71 -28.04 -2.84
C GLY A 139 9.19 -27.44 -1.52
N VAL A 140 10.51 -27.46 -1.27
CA VAL A 140 11.14 -26.75 -0.12
C VAL A 140 11.86 -25.52 -0.64
N PHE A 141 11.46 -24.36 -0.16
CA PHE A 141 11.95 -23.06 -0.59
C PHE A 141 12.61 -22.29 0.56
N VAL A 142 13.43 -21.32 0.21
CA VAL A 142 13.85 -20.21 1.07
C VAL A 142 13.11 -18.94 0.64
N TYR A 143 13.25 -17.87 1.41
CA TYR A 143 12.58 -16.59 1.16
C TYR A 143 13.57 -15.44 1.33
N ARG A 144 14.33 -15.13 0.26
CA ARG A 144 15.44 -14.18 0.35
C ARG A 144 15.58 -13.27 -0.89
N THR A 145 15.29 -13.77 -2.07
CA THR A 145 15.46 -13.07 -3.35
C THR A 145 14.15 -13.03 -4.13
N ILE A 146 14.08 -12.16 -5.14
CA ILE A 146 12.93 -12.13 -6.09
C ILE A 146 12.74 -13.51 -6.75
N ASP A 147 13.85 -14.21 -7.08
CA ASP A 147 13.77 -15.53 -7.71
C ASP A 147 13.21 -16.60 -6.77
N ASP A 148 13.55 -16.55 -5.49
CA ASP A 148 12.93 -17.41 -4.48
C ASP A 148 11.41 -17.21 -4.41
N VAL A 149 10.98 -15.94 -4.40
CA VAL A 149 9.55 -15.57 -4.35
C VAL A 149 8.83 -16.00 -5.62
N ALA A 150 9.45 -15.80 -6.79
CA ALA A 150 8.89 -16.23 -8.07
C ALA A 150 8.74 -17.74 -8.15
N ALA A 151 9.76 -18.48 -7.72
CA ALA A 151 9.73 -19.96 -7.68
C ALA A 151 8.67 -20.48 -6.71
N LEU A 152 8.58 -19.92 -5.50
CA LEU A 152 7.56 -20.26 -4.50
C LEU A 152 6.14 -20.01 -5.05
N ARG A 153 5.91 -18.85 -5.66
CA ARG A 153 4.63 -18.50 -6.27
C ARG A 153 4.24 -19.49 -7.38
N GLY A 154 5.16 -19.72 -8.31
CA GLY A 154 4.94 -20.66 -9.41
C GLY A 154 4.60 -22.06 -8.92
N TRP A 155 5.28 -22.52 -7.87
CA TRP A 155 5.01 -23.82 -7.24
C TRP A 155 3.60 -23.89 -6.64
N VAL A 156 3.21 -22.89 -5.84
CA VAL A 156 1.88 -22.86 -5.21
C VAL A 156 0.77 -22.79 -6.28
N GLU A 157 0.95 -21.95 -7.32
CA GLU A 157 0.01 -21.85 -8.44
C GLU A 157 -0.13 -23.16 -9.22
N GLU A 158 0.96 -23.89 -9.44
CA GLU A 158 0.95 -25.21 -10.07
C GLU A 158 0.22 -26.25 -9.19
N LYS A 159 0.52 -26.27 -7.89
CA LYS A 159 -0.16 -27.17 -6.95
C LYS A 159 -1.66 -26.89 -6.87
N ARG A 160 -2.08 -25.66 -6.91
CA ARG A 160 -3.50 -25.29 -6.97
C ARG A 160 -4.18 -25.81 -8.23
N ARG A 161 -3.55 -25.64 -9.39
CA ARG A 161 -4.08 -26.17 -10.66
C ARG A 161 -4.19 -27.70 -10.67
N SER A 162 -3.20 -28.39 -10.10
CA SER A 162 -3.17 -29.85 -10.04
C SER A 162 -4.00 -30.47 -8.90
N ALA A 163 -4.50 -29.66 -7.97
CA ALA A 163 -5.29 -30.08 -6.83
C ALA A 163 -6.79 -30.22 -7.12
N THR A 164 -7.24 -29.82 -8.32
CA THR A 164 -8.64 -30.00 -8.77
C THR A 164 -8.90 -31.48 -9.02
N THR A 165 -9.81 -32.10 -8.27
CA THR A 165 -10.20 -33.49 -8.44
C THR A 165 -11.12 -33.68 -9.64
N GLU A 166 -11.26 -34.92 -10.17
CA GLU A 166 -12.20 -35.29 -11.27
C GLU A 166 -13.66 -34.90 -10.98
N GLY A 167 -14.02 -34.58 -9.73
CA GLY A 167 -15.35 -34.10 -9.31
C GLY A 167 -15.45 -32.57 -9.15
N GLY A 168 -14.43 -31.79 -9.56
CA GLY A 168 -14.45 -30.31 -9.47
C GLY A 168 -14.20 -29.72 -8.06
N TRP A 169 -13.86 -30.53 -7.07
CA TRP A 169 -13.54 -30.11 -5.72
C TRP A 169 -12.05 -29.72 -5.61
N GLU A 170 -11.75 -28.50 -5.25
CA GLU A 170 -10.38 -28.05 -4.99
C GLU A 170 -9.97 -28.41 -3.55
N ARG A 171 -8.93 -29.23 -3.43
CA ARG A 171 -8.25 -29.41 -2.14
C ARG A 171 -7.33 -28.22 -1.92
N PRO A 172 -7.37 -27.53 -0.77
CA PRO A 172 -6.44 -26.44 -0.49
C PRO A 172 -4.99 -26.92 -0.45
N VAL A 173 -4.08 -26.13 -1.01
CA VAL A 173 -2.63 -26.35 -0.88
C VAL A 173 -2.22 -26.15 0.56
N ARG A 174 -1.51 -27.10 1.15
CA ARG A 174 -1.03 -27.05 2.55
C ARG A 174 0.40 -26.53 2.57
N GLY A 175 0.61 -25.37 3.18
CA GLY A 175 1.92 -24.74 3.33
C GLY A 175 2.41 -24.80 4.76
N ALA A 176 3.71 -25.06 4.95
CA ALA A 176 4.36 -24.89 6.23
C ALA A 176 5.50 -23.87 6.13
N VAL A 177 5.67 -23.05 7.16
CA VAL A 177 6.83 -22.17 7.33
C VAL A 177 7.60 -22.61 8.57
N ILE A 178 8.85 -22.99 8.40
CA ILE A 178 9.73 -23.36 9.51
C ILE A 178 10.52 -22.12 9.94
N GLY A 179 10.20 -21.60 11.13
CA GLY A 179 10.70 -20.36 11.71
C GLY A 179 9.57 -19.31 11.87
N GLY A 180 9.34 -18.85 13.10
CA GLY A 180 8.30 -17.90 13.49
C GLY A 180 8.82 -16.48 13.74
N GLY A 181 9.97 -16.11 13.17
CA GLY A 181 10.48 -14.74 13.16
C GLY A 181 9.81 -13.85 12.12
N LEU A 182 10.31 -12.61 11.94
CA LEU A 182 9.78 -11.60 11.00
C LEU A 182 9.52 -12.18 9.61
N LEU A 183 10.57 -12.67 8.95
CA LEU A 183 10.47 -13.23 7.58
C LEU A 183 9.56 -14.45 7.50
N GLY A 184 9.51 -15.28 8.55
CA GLY A 184 8.64 -16.44 8.59
C GLY A 184 7.16 -16.07 8.64
N LEU A 185 6.80 -15.06 9.39
CA LEU A 185 5.43 -14.55 9.48
C LEU A 185 5.01 -13.88 8.16
N GLU A 186 5.91 -13.11 7.54
CA GLU A 186 5.68 -12.54 6.22
C GLU A 186 5.49 -13.62 5.14
N ALA A 187 6.33 -14.67 5.15
CA ALA A 187 6.19 -15.82 4.24
C ALA A 187 4.88 -16.59 4.46
N ALA A 188 4.43 -16.73 5.71
CA ALA A 188 3.15 -17.35 6.02
C ALA A 188 1.96 -16.53 5.52
N GLY A 189 2.05 -15.20 5.67
CA GLY A 189 1.09 -14.26 5.09
C GLY A 189 1.04 -14.36 3.57
N ALA A 190 2.20 -14.46 2.91
CA ALA A 190 2.32 -14.64 1.47
C ALA A 190 1.70 -15.97 0.99
N LEU A 191 1.99 -17.08 1.65
CA LEU A 191 1.35 -18.39 1.36
C LEU A 191 -0.17 -18.31 1.46
N LYS A 192 -0.68 -17.66 2.51
CA LYS A 192 -2.12 -17.44 2.67
C LYS A 192 -2.69 -16.58 1.54
N ALA A 193 -2.03 -15.49 1.16
CA ALA A 193 -2.46 -14.64 0.04
C ALA A 193 -2.50 -15.39 -1.30
N LEU A 194 -1.62 -16.38 -1.49
CA LEU A 194 -1.65 -17.30 -2.63
C LEU A 194 -2.75 -18.37 -2.54
N GLY A 195 -3.53 -18.39 -1.45
CA GLY A 195 -4.63 -19.32 -1.24
C GLY A 195 -4.22 -20.68 -0.65
N ALA A 196 -3.04 -20.77 -0.04
CA ALA A 196 -2.61 -21.95 0.70
C ALA A 196 -3.07 -21.88 2.18
N GLN A 197 -3.32 -23.04 2.78
CA GLN A 197 -3.47 -23.18 4.23
C GLN A 197 -2.08 -23.15 4.87
N ALA A 198 -1.74 -22.03 5.50
CA ALA A 198 -0.42 -21.80 6.08
C ALA A 198 -0.36 -22.28 7.55
N THR A 199 0.74 -22.95 7.90
CA THR A 199 1.10 -23.31 9.29
C THR A 199 2.51 -22.84 9.57
N VAL A 200 2.70 -22.03 10.61
CA VAL A 200 4.01 -21.63 11.13
C VAL A 200 4.47 -22.65 12.18
N VAL A 201 5.68 -23.16 12.03
CA VAL A 201 6.35 -24.08 12.97
C VAL A 201 7.56 -23.36 13.57
N GLN A 202 7.46 -23.02 14.85
CA GLN A 202 8.50 -22.30 15.60
C GLN A 202 9.18 -23.27 16.59
N PHE A 203 10.52 -23.31 16.55
CA PHE A 203 11.31 -24.09 17.48
C PHE A 203 11.29 -23.50 18.90
N GLY A 204 11.34 -22.17 19.00
CA GLY A 204 11.25 -21.42 20.23
C GLY A 204 9.88 -21.49 20.90
N THR A 205 9.80 -21.06 22.14
CA THR A 205 8.57 -21.09 22.98
C THR A 205 7.47 -20.20 22.44
N HIS A 206 7.80 -19.14 21.71
CA HIS A 206 6.86 -18.17 21.13
C HIS A 206 7.35 -17.60 19.81
N LEU A 207 6.46 -16.89 19.11
CA LEU A 207 6.79 -16.19 17.87
C LEU A 207 7.69 -14.97 18.16
N MET A 208 8.59 -14.66 17.21
CA MET A 208 9.51 -13.52 17.27
C MET A 208 10.33 -13.45 18.56
N ASP A 209 10.74 -14.60 19.06
CA ASP A 209 11.43 -14.78 20.36
C ASP A 209 12.76 -13.99 20.50
N ALA A 210 13.35 -13.56 19.39
CA ALA A 210 14.50 -12.66 19.39
C ALA A 210 14.12 -11.18 19.58
N GLN A 211 12.88 -10.77 19.27
CA GLN A 211 12.44 -9.38 19.24
C GLN A 211 11.44 -9.03 20.35
N ILE A 212 10.61 -9.97 20.78
CA ILE A 212 9.57 -9.73 21.77
C ILE A 212 9.63 -10.78 22.89
N ASP A 213 9.06 -10.46 24.02
CA ASP A 213 8.97 -11.36 25.16
C ASP A 213 7.82 -12.37 25.03
N LEU A 214 7.69 -13.28 26.01
CA LEU A 214 6.68 -14.32 26.00
C LEU A 214 5.25 -13.75 25.99
N GLY A 215 4.98 -12.67 26.74
CA GLY A 215 3.66 -12.02 26.77
C GLY A 215 3.25 -11.46 25.41
N GLY A 216 4.17 -10.75 24.76
CA GLY A 216 3.98 -10.26 23.41
C GLY A 216 3.85 -11.41 22.39
N GLY A 217 4.65 -12.49 22.55
CA GLY A 217 4.58 -13.68 21.69
C GLY A 217 3.25 -14.42 21.75
N GLU A 218 2.65 -14.54 22.93
CA GLU A 218 1.32 -15.14 23.09
C GLU A 218 0.19 -14.27 22.53
N ALA A 219 0.28 -12.94 22.68
CA ALA A 219 -0.64 -12.01 22.04
C ALA A 219 -0.53 -12.11 20.49
N LEU A 220 0.68 -12.13 19.96
CA LEU A 220 0.95 -12.28 18.54
C LEU A 220 0.41 -13.61 18.00
N LYS A 221 0.61 -14.71 18.70
CA LYS A 221 0.09 -16.03 18.30
C LYS A 221 -1.43 -16.04 18.17
N ARG A 222 -2.16 -15.35 19.07
CA ARG A 222 -3.62 -15.21 18.98
C ARG A 222 -4.02 -14.44 17.71
N LEU A 223 -3.36 -13.32 17.42
CA LEU A 223 -3.61 -12.53 16.23
C LEU A 223 -3.36 -13.34 14.95
N ILE A 224 -2.23 -14.05 14.86
CA ILE A 224 -1.87 -14.88 13.71
C ILE A 224 -2.88 -16.02 13.50
N ASN A 225 -3.31 -16.68 14.58
CA ASN A 225 -4.34 -17.71 14.51
C ASN A 225 -5.71 -17.11 14.08
N GLY A 226 -6.06 -15.93 14.59
CA GLY A 226 -7.25 -15.18 14.18
C GLY A 226 -7.26 -14.83 12.68
N MET A 227 -6.09 -14.66 12.08
CA MET A 227 -5.95 -14.51 10.62
C MET A 227 -6.14 -15.84 9.86
N GLY A 228 -6.31 -16.97 10.51
CA GLY A 228 -6.42 -18.30 9.86
C GLY A 228 -5.07 -18.91 9.46
N ILE A 229 -3.97 -18.46 10.06
CA ILE A 229 -2.65 -19.09 9.95
C ILE A 229 -2.41 -19.89 11.24
N ALA A 230 -2.26 -21.21 11.11
CA ALA A 230 -2.02 -22.07 12.26
C ALA A 230 -0.59 -21.86 12.81
N VAL A 231 -0.43 -21.86 14.13
CA VAL A 231 0.87 -21.67 14.79
C VAL A 231 1.19 -22.82 15.73
N ARG A 232 2.36 -23.40 15.58
CA ARG A 232 2.94 -24.40 16.47
C ARG A 232 4.27 -23.87 17.02
N CYS A 233 4.31 -23.47 18.27
CA CYS A 233 5.52 -23.14 19.01
C CYS A 233 6.05 -24.35 19.78
N ASP A 234 7.28 -24.27 20.29
CA ASP A 234 7.98 -25.34 21.01
C ASP A 234 7.99 -26.65 20.22
N THR A 235 8.18 -26.54 18.89
CA THR A 235 8.04 -27.66 17.95
C THR A 235 9.29 -27.79 17.07
N GLY A 236 10.13 -28.77 17.37
CA GLY A 236 11.32 -29.11 16.56
C GLY A 236 10.97 -29.95 15.36
N THR A 237 11.33 -29.49 14.16
CA THR A 237 11.18 -30.31 12.93
C THR A 237 12.33 -31.29 12.85
N LYS A 238 12.01 -32.60 12.81
CA LYS A 238 12.97 -33.70 12.78
C LYS A 238 13.36 -34.07 11.36
N GLU A 239 12.40 -34.16 10.44
CA GLU A 239 12.60 -34.62 9.08
C GLU A 239 11.51 -34.09 8.15
N LEU A 240 11.87 -33.75 6.90
CA LEU A 240 10.95 -33.51 5.80
C LEU A 240 10.89 -34.75 4.91
N ARG A 241 9.71 -35.37 4.77
CA ARG A 241 9.55 -36.61 4.02
C ARG A 241 9.01 -36.37 2.63
N VAL A 242 9.59 -37.13 1.69
CA VAL A 242 9.10 -37.17 0.31
C VAL A 242 7.77 -37.91 0.23
N SER A 243 6.85 -37.38 -0.54
CA SER A 243 5.64 -38.09 -0.95
C SER A 243 5.99 -39.16 -2.02
N ARG A 244 5.72 -40.41 -1.75
CA ARG A 244 5.97 -41.51 -2.73
C ARG A 244 5.16 -41.37 -4.02
N LYS A 245 4.05 -40.60 -3.99
CA LYS A 245 3.18 -40.38 -5.16
C LYS A 245 3.72 -39.33 -6.11
N THR A 246 4.36 -38.28 -5.57
CA THR A 246 4.74 -37.08 -6.34
C THR A 246 6.24 -36.88 -6.46
N GLY A 247 7.06 -37.51 -5.62
CA GLY A 247 8.51 -37.25 -5.55
C GLY A 247 8.87 -35.91 -4.88
N HIS A 248 7.87 -35.17 -4.38
CA HIS A 248 8.05 -33.84 -3.73
C HIS A 248 7.89 -33.96 -2.20
N VAL A 249 8.18 -32.85 -1.47
CA VAL A 249 7.87 -32.79 -0.04
C VAL A 249 6.38 -33.11 0.19
N GLY A 250 6.09 -33.97 1.17
CA GLY A 250 4.71 -34.40 1.45
C GLY A 250 4.33 -34.32 2.93
N ARG A 251 5.33 -34.32 3.84
CA ARG A 251 5.08 -34.34 5.28
C ARG A 251 6.28 -33.80 6.08
N LEU A 252 6.01 -33.11 7.17
CA LEU A 252 6.94 -32.83 8.25
C LEU A 252 6.72 -33.85 9.39
N ASP A 253 7.78 -34.43 9.91
CA ASP A 253 7.78 -35.18 11.14
C ASP A 253 8.48 -34.34 12.23
N PHE A 254 7.86 -34.24 13.42
CA PHE A 254 8.35 -33.44 14.52
C PHE A 254 9.09 -34.27 15.59
N ALA A 255 9.87 -33.60 16.42
CA ALA A 255 10.63 -34.25 17.48
C ALA A 255 9.74 -34.89 18.57
N ASP A 256 8.56 -34.33 18.79
CA ASP A 256 7.53 -34.82 19.71
C ASP A 256 6.73 -36.01 19.17
N GLY A 257 7.03 -36.48 17.94
CA GLY A 257 6.31 -37.54 17.25
C GLY A 257 5.08 -37.06 16.46
N GLY A 258 4.73 -35.79 16.53
CA GLY A 258 3.69 -35.19 15.73
C GLY A 258 4.03 -35.17 14.24
N ARG A 259 3.02 -34.92 13.41
CA ARG A 259 3.14 -34.92 11.95
C ARG A 259 2.31 -33.79 11.36
N LEU A 260 2.77 -33.25 10.21
CA LEU A 260 2.04 -32.29 9.41
C LEU A 260 2.18 -32.61 7.92
N ASP A 261 1.09 -32.88 7.26
CA ASP A 261 1.09 -33.08 5.81
C ASP A 261 1.19 -31.73 5.11
N VAL A 262 2.05 -31.64 4.09
CA VAL A 262 2.36 -30.41 3.37
C VAL A 262 2.50 -30.65 1.87
N ASP A 263 2.32 -29.59 1.10
CA ASP A 263 2.53 -29.55 -0.34
C ASP A 263 3.65 -28.56 -0.72
N VAL A 264 3.98 -27.64 0.23
CA VAL A 264 5.06 -26.66 0.12
C VAL A 264 5.61 -26.33 1.51
N VAL A 265 6.93 -26.12 1.59
CA VAL A 265 7.62 -25.71 2.82
C VAL A 265 8.49 -24.49 2.53
N VAL A 266 8.47 -23.50 3.41
CA VAL A 266 9.38 -22.35 3.39
C VAL A 266 10.27 -22.40 4.62
N LEU A 267 11.58 -22.35 4.39
CA LEU A 267 12.59 -22.28 5.46
C LEU A 267 12.89 -20.80 5.76
N ALA A 268 12.51 -20.34 6.94
CA ALA A 268 12.72 -18.97 7.42
C ALA A 268 13.43 -18.97 8.80
N THR A 269 14.50 -19.76 8.91
CA THR A 269 15.22 -20.05 10.15
C THR A 269 16.41 -19.11 10.41
N GLY A 270 16.37 -17.92 9.83
CA GLY A 270 17.41 -16.91 9.95
C GLY A 270 18.33 -16.85 8.73
N VAL A 271 19.45 -16.13 8.89
CA VAL A 271 20.43 -15.89 7.83
C VAL A 271 21.83 -16.27 8.28
N ARG A 272 22.73 -16.53 7.34
CA ARG A 272 24.16 -16.74 7.56
C ARG A 272 24.94 -15.73 6.74
N PRO A 273 25.96 -15.05 7.32
CA PRO A 273 26.82 -14.16 6.56
C PRO A 273 27.40 -14.87 5.33
N ARG A 274 27.50 -14.14 4.24
CA ARG A 274 28.06 -14.61 2.98
C ARG A 274 29.54 -14.27 2.93
N ASP A 275 30.33 -15.00 3.73
CA ASP A 275 31.75 -14.74 4.02
C ASP A 275 32.74 -15.65 3.28
N GLU A 276 32.26 -16.42 2.29
CA GLU A 276 33.06 -17.38 1.52
C GLU A 276 34.27 -16.71 0.85
N LEU A 277 34.07 -15.50 0.28
CA LEU A 277 35.14 -14.73 -0.34
C LEU A 277 36.16 -14.24 0.69
N ALA A 278 35.68 -13.75 1.85
CA ALA A 278 36.56 -13.30 2.93
C ALA A 278 37.43 -14.46 3.45
N ARG A 279 36.85 -15.66 3.68
CA ARG A 279 37.56 -16.86 4.08
C ARG A 279 38.59 -17.30 3.05
N ALA A 280 38.20 -17.33 1.78
CA ALA A 280 39.11 -17.76 0.69
C ALA A 280 40.27 -16.79 0.51
N ALA A 281 40.05 -15.50 0.77
CA ALA A 281 41.10 -14.47 0.76
C ALA A 281 41.96 -14.45 2.03
N GLY A 282 41.70 -15.32 3.01
CA GLY A 282 42.45 -15.39 4.28
C GLY A 282 42.13 -14.24 5.23
N LEU A 283 41.01 -13.55 5.10
CA LEU A 283 40.55 -12.53 6.05
C LEU A 283 40.02 -13.19 7.33
N ALA A 284 40.15 -12.52 8.46
CA ALA A 284 39.62 -12.98 9.74
C ALA A 284 38.10 -13.04 9.70
N VAL A 285 37.54 -14.15 10.17
CA VAL A 285 36.11 -14.42 10.19
C VAL A 285 35.69 -14.77 11.60
N GLY A 286 34.52 -14.20 12.03
CA GLY A 286 33.95 -14.43 13.34
C GLY A 286 33.52 -15.89 13.57
N GLU A 287 33.32 -16.31 14.82
CA GLU A 287 32.93 -17.67 15.20
C GLU A 287 31.58 -18.10 14.55
N ARG A 288 30.67 -17.17 14.40
CA ARG A 288 29.35 -17.39 13.74
C ARG A 288 29.33 -17.00 12.26
N GLY A 289 30.50 -16.75 11.68
CA GLY A 289 30.72 -16.22 10.33
C GLY A 289 30.86 -14.71 10.31
N GLY A 290 31.02 -14.18 9.08
CA GLY A 290 31.18 -12.76 8.80
C GLY A 290 32.63 -12.26 8.90
N ALA A 291 33.01 -11.36 7.99
CA ALA A 291 34.33 -10.74 8.01
C ALA A 291 34.49 -9.85 9.25
N VAL A 292 35.53 -10.07 10.05
CA VAL A 292 35.80 -9.27 11.27
C VAL A 292 36.23 -7.88 10.85
N VAL A 293 35.58 -6.87 11.46
CA VAL A 293 35.84 -5.46 11.21
C VAL A 293 36.01 -4.68 12.53
N ASP A 294 36.71 -3.58 12.44
CA ASP A 294 36.79 -2.56 13.49
C ASP A 294 35.60 -1.59 13.48
N LEU A 295 35.60 -0.59 14.36
CA LEU A 295 34.56 0.45 14.39
C LEU A 295 34.53 1.37 13.15
N ALA A 296 35.60 1.37 12.35
CA ALA A 296 35.67 2.03 11.07
C ALA A 296 35.12 1.16 9.92
N CYS A 297 34.66 -0.07 10.21
CA CYS A 297 34.23 -1.09 9.24
C CYS A 297 35.37 -1.63 8.37
N ARG A 298 36.62 -1.50 8.82
CA ARG A 298 37.82 -2.00 8.12
C ARG A 298 38.20 -3.39 8.65
N THR A 299 38.64 -4.28 7.79
CA THR A 299 39.20 -5.60 8.17
C THR A 299 40.62 -5.43 8.68
N GLU A 300 41.34 -6.54 8.98
CA GLU A 300 42.79 -6.47 9.27
C GLU A 300 43.64 -6.05 8.07
N ASP A 301 43.09 -6.06 6.87
CA ASP A 301 43.70 -5.54 5.65
C ASP A 301 43.33 -4.07 5.46
N GLU A 302 44.33 -3.21 5.27
CA GLU A 302 44.17 -1.76 5.23
C GLU A 302 43.37 -1.26 4.01
N HIS A 303 43.23 -2.10 2.97
CA HIS A 303 42.53 -1.80 1.72
C HIS A 303 41.19 -2.54 1.59
N VAL A 304 40.76 -3.30 2.62
CA VAL A 304 39.55 -4.12 2.56
C VAL A 304 38.60 -3.78 3.70
N TRP A 305 37.38 -3.43 3.31
CA TRP A 305 36.28 -3.08 4.19
C TRP A 305 35.14 -4.10 4.09
N ALA A 306 34.33 -4.23 5.14
CA ALA A 306 33.13 -5.03 5.05
C ALA A 306 31.94 -4.29 5.71
N VAL A 307 30.78 -4.31 5.03
CA VAL A 307 29.56 -3.59 5.46
C VAL A 307 28.31 -4.45 5.36
N GLY A 308 27.34 -4.21 6.24
CA GLY A 308 26.06 -4.93 6.26
C GLY A 308 26.16 -6.32 6.90
N GLU A 309 25.32 -7.26 6.44
CA GLU A 309 25.17 -8.57 7.08
C GLU A 309 26.39 -9.48 6.98
N VAL A 310 27.37 -9.17 6.13
CA VAL A 310 28.65 -9.89 6.04
C VAL A 310 29.66 -9.42 7.07
N ALA A 311 29.51 -8.22 7.63
CA ALA A 311 30.42 -7.66 8.62
C ALA A 311 30.19 -8.27 10.01
N CYS A 312 31.26 -8.67 10.67
CA CYS A 312 31.27 -9.13 12.05
C CYS A 312 31.97 -8.10 12.94
N LEU A 313 31.19 -7.29 13.63
CA LEU A 313 31.65 -6.27 14.54
C LEU A 313 31.54 -6.78 15.99
N GLU A 314 32.64 -6.72 16.75
CA GLU A 314 32.67 -7.17 18.15
C GLU A 314 32.06 -8.58 18.35
N GLY A 315 32.33 -9.50 17.40
CA GLY A 315 31.83 -10.87 17.41
C GLY A 315 30.35 -11.05 17.03
N ARG A 316 29.70 -10.00 16.55
CA ARG A 316 28.27 -10.01 16.16
C ARG A 316 28.08 -9.62 14.70
N CYS A 317 27.26 -10.39 13.98
CA CYS A 317 26.75 -10.02 12.68
C CYS A 317 25.32 -9.48 12.85
N LEU A 318 25.09 -8.27 12.38
CA LEU A 318 23.82 -7.58 12.53
C LEU A 318 22.91 -7.92 11.32
N GLY A 319 21.89 -8.74 11.55
CA GLY A 319 20.97 -9.23 10.51
C GLY A 319 19.87 -8.22 10.13
N LEU A 320 20.18 -6.92 10.09
CA LEU A 320 19.24 -5.82 9.79
C LEU A 320 19.87 -4.85 8.79
N VAL A 321 19.01 -4.15 8.02
CA VAL A 321 19.47 -3.22 6.98
C VAL A 321 19.99 -1.90 7.55
N ALA A 322 19.34 -1.34 8.58
CA ALA A 322 19.68 -0.03 9.13
C ALA A 322 21.12 0.07 9.64
N PRO A 323 21.66 -0.92 10.41
CA PRO A 323 23.08 -0.92 10.77
C PRO A 323 24.01 -0.96 9.55
N GLY A 324 23.64 -1.70 8.50
CA GLY A 324 24.42 -1.75 7.26
C GLY A 324 24.50 -0.41 6.55
N TYR A 325 23.43 0.38 6.59
CA TYR A 325 23.44 1.74 6.05
C TYR A 325 24.36 2.67 6.85
N ALA A 326 24.32 2.57 8.18
CA ALA A 326 25.25 3.33 9.03
C ALA A 326 26.72 2.94 8.76
N MET A 327 27.01 1.65 8.57
CA MET A 327 28.35 1.17 8.18
C MET A 327 28.77 1.75 6.82
N ALA A 328 27.86 1.78 5.84
CA ALA A 328 28.15 2.37 4.53
C ALA A 328 28.52 3.86 4.62
N GLU A 329 27.82 4.63 5.47
CA GLU A 329 28.12 6.04 5.70
C GLU A 329 29.50 6.23 6.36
N VAL A 330 29.87 5.37 7.32
CA VAL A 330 31.22 5.37 7.94
C VAL A 330 32.30 5.10 6.90
N VAL A 331 32.13 4.08 6.07
CA VAL A 331 33.11 3.75 5.02
C VAL A 331 33.24 4.91 4.01
N VAL A 332 32.15 5.53 3.61
CA VAL A 332 32.21 6.70 2.70
C VAL A 332 32.97 7.87 3.33
N ASP A 333 32.69 8.18 4.60
CA ASP A 333 33.42 9.22 5.33
C ASP A 333 34.92 8.93 5.35
N ARG A 334 35.31 7.70 5.66
CA ARG A 334 36.68 7.25 5.70
C ARG A 334 37.38 7.31 4.34
N LEU A 335 36.72 6.89 3.26
CA LEU A 335 37.22 6.98 1.88
C LEU A 335 37.48 8.43 1.45
N LEU A 336 36.74 9.39 1.99
CA LEU A 336 36.89 10.83 1.75
C LEU A 336 37.81 11.52 2.76
N GLY A 337 38.49 10.77 3.63
CA GLY A 337 39.49 11.27 4.55
C GLY A 337 38.97 11.71 5.92
N GLY A 338 37.68 11.38 6.23
CA GLY A 338 37.11 11.62 7.55
C GLY A 338 37.52 10.57 8.61
N GLU A 339 36.97 10.75 9.83
CA GLU A 339 37.29 9.92 10.99
C GLU A 339 36.08 9.23 11.62
N ALA A 340 34.97 9.13 10.91
CA ALA A 340 33.73 8.53 11.39
C ALA A 340 33.95 7.10 11.92
N THR A 341 33.21 6.76 12.96
CA THR A 341 33.13 5.40 13.52
C THR A 341 31.69 4.95 13.63
N PHE A 342 31.45 3.65 13.61
CA PHE A 342 30.12 3.09 13.69
C PHE A 342 29.46 3.43 15.05
N PRO A 343 28.31 4.13 15.03
CA PRO A 343 27.71 4.68 16.25
C PRO A 343 26.95 3.65 17.12
N GLY A 344 26.93 2.38 16.69
CA GLY A 344 26.13 1.33 17.31
C GLY A 344 24.94 0.92 16.45
N ALA A 345 24.32 -0.20 16.79
CA ALA A 345 23.21 -0.77 16.04
C ALA A 345 21.87 -0.35 16.62
N ASP A 346 21.04 0.30 15.81
CA ASP A 346 19.60 0.35 16.09
C ASP A 346 18.98 -0.99 15.73
N THR A 347 18.54 -1.73 16.77
CA THR A 347 17.91 -3.05 16.64
C THR A 347 16.40 -3.00 16.63
N ALA A 348 15.81 -1.81 16.52
CA ALA A 348 14.38 -1.64 16.46
C ALA A 348 13.77 -2.37 15.26
N THR A 349 12.65 -3.07 15.48
CA THR A 349 11.98 -3.87 14.46
C THR A 349 10.49 -3.54 14.41
N LYS A 350 9.93 -3.61 13.19
CA LYS A 350 8.49 -3.54 12.96
C LYS A 350 8.09 -4.62 11.96
N LEU A 351 7.14 -5.49 12.34
CA LEU A 351 6.61 -6.54 11.46
C LEU A 351 5.78 -5.94 10.34
N LYS A 352 6.03 -6.37 9.10
CA LYS A 352 5.30 -5.95 7.89
C LYS A 352 4.29 -7.02 7.46
N LEU A 353 3.42 -7.45 8.36
CA LEU A 353 2.33 -8.37 8.07
C LEU A 353 1.00 -7.62 8.13
N GLN A 354 0.28 -7.58 7.02
CA GLN A 354 -0.99 -6.86 6.93
C GLN A 354 -2.02 -7.39 7.95
N GLY A 355 -2.55 -6.49 8.76
CA GLY A 355 -3.53 -6.83 9.81
C GLY A 355 -2.90 -7.23 11.14
N VAL A 356 -1.58 -7.14 11.29
CA VAL A 356 -0.87 -7.38 12.56
C VAL A 356 0.15 -6.28 12.79
N ASP A 357 -0.04 -5.49 13.83
CA ASP A 357 0.88 -4.42 14.21
C ASP A 357 1.78 -4.90 15.36
N VAL A 358 3.08 -5.02 15.08
CA VAL A 358 4.09 -5.44 16.07
C VAL A 358 5.33 -4.61 15.91
N ALA A 359 5.81 -4.05 17.02
CA ALA A 359 7.07 -3.31 17.05
C ALA A 359 7.82 -3.59 18.36
N SER A 360 9.15 -3.55 18.28
CA SER A 360 10.03 -3.60 19.46
C SER A 360 11.28 -2.74 19.24
N PHE A 361 11.84 -2.23 20.31
CA PHE A 361 13.05 -1.41 20.30
C PHE A 361 13.80 -1.47 21.62
N GLY A 362 15.09 -1.18 21.61
CA GLY A 362 15.94 -1.17 22.79
C GLY A 362 16.02 -2.53 23.49
N ASP A 363 16.07 -2.51 24.81
CA ASP A 363 16.07 -3.72 25.67
C ASP A 363 14.63 -4.29 25.79
N ALA A 364 14.11 -4.88 24.73
CA ALA A 364 12.77 -5.45 24.68
C ALA A 364 12.54 -6.60 25.70
N HIS A 365 13.63 -7.22 26.18
CA HIS A 365 13.59 -8.36 27.09
C HIS A 365 13.91 -8.01 28.55
N GLY A 366 14.17 -6.73 28.88
CA GLY A 366 14.50 -6.31 30.26
C GLY A 366 15.78 -6.95 30.80
N ARG A 367 16.83 -7.08 29.97
CA ARG A 367 18.09 -7.73 30.37
C ARG A 367 19.04 -6.78 31.10
N THR A 368 18.78 -5.50 31.05
CA THR A 368 19.56 -4.48 31.76
C THR A 368 19.38 -4.71 33.25
N GLU A 369 20.48 -4.77 34.02
CA GLU A 369 20.44 -4.98 35.47
C GLU A 369 19.66 -3.85 36.15
N GLY A 370 18.69 -4.22 37.00
CA GLY A 370 17.81 -3.28 37.69
C GLY A 370 16.66 -2.74 36.82
N ALA A 371 16.51 -3.16 35.55
CA ALA A 371 15.45 -2.66 34.70
C ALA A 371 14.06 -3.02 35.28
N MET A 372 13.14 -2.07 35.16
CA MET A 372 11.73 -2.23 35.54
C MET A 372 10.86 -2.40 34.31
N GLU A 373 9.90 -3.33 34.35
CA GLU A 373 8.96 -3.57 33.28
C GLU A 373 7.58 -3.02 33.62
N LEU A 374 7.04 -2.18 32.76
CA LEU A 374 5.67 -1.69 32.84
C LEU A 374 4.85 -2.33 31.72
N VAL A 375 3.81 -3.11 32.09
CA VAL A 375 3.02 -3.88 31.11
C VAL A 375 1.56 -3.48 31.17
N TRP A 376 0.96 -3.28 30.00
CA TRP A 376 -0.47 -3.17 29.82
C TRP A 376 -0.93 -4.18 28.76
N ALA A 377 -1.99 -4.92 29.06
CA ALA A 377 -2.51 -5.92 28.15
C ALA A 377 -4.03 -5.94 28.11
N ASP A 378 -4.60 -6.01 26.91
CA ASP A 378 -6.00 -6.29 26.64
C ASP A 378 -6.11 -7.58 25.81
N PRO A 379 -6.35 -8.74 26.46
CA PRO A 379 -6.48 -10.01 25.75
C PRO A 379 -7.71 -10.09 24.84
N VAL A 380 -8.73 -9.25 25.06
CA VAL A 380 -9.96 -9.21 24.24
C VAL A 380 -9.69 -8.48 22.93
N ALA A 381 -9.05 -7.32 23.00
CA ALA A 381 -8.61 -6.57 21.83
C ALA A 381 -7.37 -7.18 21.14
N GLY A 382 -6.68 -8.13 21.79
CA GLY A 382 -5.45 -8.72 21.28
C GLY A 382 -4.24 -7.78 21.36
N VAL A 383 -4.26 -6.85 22.34
CA VAL A 383 -3.21 -5.84 22.53
C VAL A 383 -2.31 -6.19 23.70
N TYR A 384 -1.01 -6.07 23.49
CA TYR A 384 0.04 -6.16 24.50
C TYR A 384 1.04 -5.04 24.32
N LYS A 385 1.30 -4.26 25.38
CA LYS A 385 2.24 -3.16 25.37
C LYS A 385 3.15 -3.27 26.60
N LYS A 386 4.46 -3.12 26.38
CA LYS A 386 5.46 -3.12 27.44
C LYS A 386 6.46 -1.99 27.24
N LEU A 387 6.81 -1.28 28.32
CA LEU A 387 7.99 -0.44 28.41
C LEU A 387 8.99 -1.06 29.38
N VAL A 388 10.26 -0.93 29.04
CA VAL A 388 11.39 -1.26 29.90
C VAL A 388 12.06 0.04 30.30
N LEU A 389 12.16 0.27 31.60
CA LEU A 389 12.63 1.49 32.22
C LEU A 389 13.83 1.21 33.09
N SER A 390 14.64 2.24 33.40
CA SER A 390 15.68 2.19 34.42
C SER A 390 15.13 1.87 35.81
N ASP A 391 16.02 1.58 36.77
CA ASP A 391 15.70 1.25 38.16
C ASP A 391 14.95 2.38 38.90
N ASP A 392 15.11 3.63 38.47
CA ASP A 392 14.38 4.79 38.97
C ASP A 392 13.04 5.05 38.21
N ALA A 393 12.66 4.17 37.28
CA ALA A 393 11.49 4.24 36.43
C ALA A 393 11.36 5.51 35.53
N ARG A 394 12.47 6.19 35.22
CA ARG A 394 12.46 7.43 34.48
C ARG A 394 12.99 7.31 33.06
N THR A 395 14.12 6.60 32.88
CA THR A 395 14.79 6.47 31.58
C THR A 395 14.20 5.32 30.79
N LEU A 396 13.87 5.58 29.53
CA LEU A 396 13.35 4.56 28.62
C LEU A 396 14.49 3.67 28.08
N LEU A 397 14.46 2.38 28.40
CA LEU A 397 15.46 1.39 27.97
C LEU A 397 14.98 0.53 26.80
N GLY A 398 13.67 0.40 26.62
CA GLY A 398 13.11 -0.39 25.53
C GLY A 398 11.60 -0.53 25.59
N GLY A 399 11.04 -1.26 24.60
CA GLY A 399 9.60 -1.52 24.57
C GLY A 399 9.18 -2.58 23.57
N VAL A 400 8.02 -3.14 23.82
CA VAL A 400 7.33 -4.15 22.98
C VAL A 400 5.87 -3.74 22.80
N PHE A 401 5.42 -3.72 21.55
CA PHE A 401 4.04 -3.41 21.19
C PHE A 401 3.50 -4.47 20.24
N VAL A 402 2.35 -5.07 20.60
CA VAL A 402 1.64 -6.06 19.78
C VAL A 402 0.17 -5.70 19.73
N GLY A 403 -0.43 -5.70 18.53
CA GLY A 403 -1.82 -5.35 18.28
C GLY A 403 -2.07 -3.85 18.13
N ASP A 404 -1.37 -3.02 18.89
CA ASP A 404 -1.34 -1.56 18.75
C ASP A 404 0.09 -1.05 18.98
N ALA A 405 0.78 -0.68 17.91
CA ALA A 405 2.12 -0.12 17.95
C ALA A 405 2.16 1.39 17.66
N ALA A 406 1.05 2.12 17.82
CA ALA A 406 1.00 3.57 17.62
C ALA A 406 2.05 4.33 18.46
N PRO A 407 2.30 3.98 19.75
CA PRO A 407 3.30 4.69 20.57
C PRO A 407 4.76 4.50 20.11
N TYR A 408 5.04 3.46 19.33
CA TYR A 408 6.40 3.13 18.87
C TYR A 408 7.10 4.29 18.16
N ALA A 409 6.40 4.99 17.27
CA ALA A 409 6.99 6.07 16.48
C ALA A 409 7.47 7.25 17.35
N SER A 410 6.78 7.52 18.46
CA SER A 410 7.11 8.61 19.39
C SER A 410 8.11 8.20 20.45
N LEU A 411 8.05 6.95 20.93
CA LEU A 411 8.89 6.47 22.05
C LEU A 411 10.27 6.00 21.60
N ARG A 412 10.39 5.40 20.41
CA ARG A 412 11.68 4.92 19.91
C ARG A 412 12.78 6.01 19.86
N PRO A 413 12.49 7.25 19.40
CA PRO A 413 13.48 8.32 19.41
C PRO A 413 13.87 8.80 20.83
N MET A 414 13.10 8.41 21.86
CA MET A 414 13.36 8.73 23.27
C MET A 414 14.20 7.66 23.99
N LEU A 415 14.67 6.65 23.26
CA LEU A 415 15.48 5.58 23.84
C LEU A 415 16.74 6.15 24.52
N GLY A 416 16.96 5.78 25.77
CA GLY A 416 18.09 6.28 26.57
C GLY A 416 17.86 7.66 27.23
N THR A 417 16.67 8.25 27.08
CA THR A 417 16.32 9.53 27.71
C THR A 417 15.22 9.38 28.78
N GLU A 418 15.08 10.38 29.65
CA GLU A 418 13.98 10.43 30.60
C GLU A 418 12.66 10.73 29.88
N LEU A 419 11.61 9.99 30.23
CA LEU A 419 10.27 10.21 29.70
C LEU A 419 9.61 11.42 30.38
N PRO A 420 8.97 12.33 29.63
CA PRO A 420 8.23 13.44 30.21
C PRO A 420 6.91 12.93 30.81
N GLY A 421 6.85 12.85 32.14
CA GLY A 421 5.64 12.44 32.86
C GLY A 421 5.57 10.95 33.19
N ASP A 422 4.37 10.48 33.55
CA ASP A 422 4.14 9.09 33.95
C ASP A 422 4.27 8.13 32.74
N PRO A 423 5.20 7.17 32.77
CA PRO A 423 5.36 6.20 31.71
C PRO A 423 4.10 5.38 31.39
N GLY A 424 3.21 5.21 32.39
CA GLY A 424 1.96 4.47 32.21
C GLY A 424 1.02 5.08 31.19
N LEU A 425 1.05 6.42 31.03
CA LEU A 425 0.19 7.13 30.08
C LEU A 425 0.46 6.76 28.61
N PHE A 426 1.69 6.31 28.31
CA PHE A 426 2.05 5.89 26.93
C PHE A 426 1.53 4.48 26.58
N LEU A 427 1.06 3.70 27.56
CA LEU A 427 0.54 2.35 27.36
C LEU A 427 -0.98 2.32 27.28
N LEU A 428 -1.67 3.31 27.86
CA LEU A 428 -3.13 3.35 27.90
C LEU A 428 -3.72 3.58 26.50
N PRO A 429 -4.94 3.07 26.22
CA PRO A 429 -5.66 3.38 25.00
C PRO A 429 -5.95 4.87 24.87
N GLU A 430 -5.97 5.39 23.64
CA GLU A 430 -6.40 6.74 23.34
C GLU A 430 -7.83 6.95 23.88
N GLY A 431 -8.06 8.06 24.62
CA GLY A 431 -9.36 8.36 25.22
C GLY A 431 -9.55 7.93 26.68
N SER A 432 -8.58 7.30 27.34
CA SER A 432 -8.66 6.87 28.75
C SER A 432 -8.46 7.98 29.78
N GLY A 433 -8.70 9.24 29.42
CA GLY A 433 -8.73 10.38 30.36
C GLY A 433 -7.38 11.01 30.74
N GLY A 434 -6.28 10.56 30.17
CA GLY A 434 -4.95 11.17 30.27
C GLY A 434 -4.43 11.50 28.89
N GLY A 435 -4.37 12.78 28.52
CA GLY A 435 -3.70 13.16 27.27
C GLY A 435 -2.28 12.66 27.28
N VAL A 436 -1.85 11.95 26.21
CA VAL A 436 -0.45 11.55 26.02
C VAL A 436 0.38 12.86 26.06
N PRO A 437 1.39 12.97 26.96
CA PRO A 437 2.21 14.17 27.02
C PRO A 437 2.79 14.49 25.65
N SER A 438 2.73 15.76 25.25
CA SER A 438 3.36 16.19 23.99
C SER A 438 4.85 15.93 24.09
N LEU A 439 5.34 14.92 23.38
CA LEU A 439 6.76 14.56 23.34
C LEU A 439 7.52 15.58 22.49
N GLU A 440 8.30 16.45 23.14
CA GLU A 440 9.33 17.22 22.46
C GLU A 440 10.58 16.35 22.32
N LEU A 441 10.83 15.91 21.09
CA LEU A 441 12.00 15.10 20.80
C LEU A 441 13.29 15.93 20.92
N PRO A 442 14.36 15.39 21.55
CA PRO A 442 15.70 15.99 21.46
C PRO A 442 16.16 16.15 20.02
N ASP A 443 17.05 17.12 19.76
CA ASP A 443 17.52 17.39 18.39
C ASP A 443 18.33 16.24 17.78
N ASP A 444 19.02 15.47 18.59
CA ASP A 444 19.79 14.28 18.22
C ASP A 444 18.92 13.02 18.05
N ALA A 445 17.64 13.05 18.48
CA ALA A 445 16.73 11.92 18.38
C ALA A 445 16.50 11.49 16.92
N THR A 446 16.84 10.26 16.59
CA THR A 446 16.68 9.72 15.23
C THR A 446 15.21 9.49 14.88
N VAL A 447 14.68 10.30 13.96
CA VAL A 447 13.30 10.20 13.45
C VAL A 447 13.20 9.24 12.26
N CYS A 448 14.10 9.35 11.29
CA CYS A 448 14.16 8.47 10.12
C CYS A 448 15.42 7.62 10.13
N SER A 449 15.32 6.36 10.58
CA SER A 449 16.48 5.45 10.63
C SER A 449 16.95 5.00 9.26
N CYS A 450 16.03 4.90 8.28
CA CYS A 450 16.40 4.48 6.91
C CYS A 450 17.35 5.50 6.23
N ASN A 451 17.22 6.77 6.59
CA ASN A 451 18.03 7.86 6.02
C ASN A 451 18.85 8.61 7.09
N ASN A 452 18.92 8.08 8.32
CA ASN A 452 19.65 8.65 9.45
C ASN A 452 19.35 10.14 9.70
N VAL A 453 18.05 10.52 9.71
CA VAL A 453 17.61 11.91 9.89
C VAL A 453 17.13 12.11 11.31
N SER A 454 17.72 13.08 12.00
CA SER A 454 17.36 13.45 13.37
C SER A 454 16.20 14.47 13.41
N ALA A 455 15.61 14.66 14.59
CA ALA A 455 14.59 15.68 14.82
C ALA A 455 15.16 17.10 14.57
N GLY A 456 16.40 17.35 14.99
CA GLY A 456 17.11 18.60 14.73
C GLY A 456 17.28 18.88 13.23
N THR A 457 17.67 17.88 12.43
CA THR A 457 17.76 18.02 10.98
C THR A 457 16.43 18.42 10.34
N ILE A 458 15.30 17.85 10.83
CA ILE A 458 13.96 18.21 10.34
C ILE A 458 13.61 19.63 10.75
N ARG A 459 13.93 20.05 11.99
CA ARG A 459 13.72 21.43 12.48
C ARG A 459 14.54 22.41 11.67
N SER A 460 15.84 22.14 11.44
CA SER A 460 16.71 23.00 10.62
C SER A 460 16.22 23.12 9.18
N ALA A 461 15.66 22.04 8.60
CA ALA A 461 15.03 22.12 7.28
C ALA A 461 13.90 23.16 7.24
N VAL A 462 13.13 23.30 8.31
CA VAL A 462 12.06 24.31 8.42
C VAL A 462 12.64 25.69 8.73
N THR A 463 13.55 25.80 9.71
CA THR A 463 14.01 27.10 10.23
C THR A 463 15.11 27.74 9.42
N GLU A 464 16.06 26.97 8.87
CA GLU A 464 17.24 27.45 8.15
C GLU A 464 17.10 27.32 6.64
N HIS A 465 16.44 26.23 6.15
CA HIS A 465 16.26 25.98 4.72
C HIS A 465 14.87 26.40 4.21
N ALA A 466 14.06 27.06 5.05
CA ALA A 466 12.75 27.62 4.72
C ALA A 466 11.79 26.60 4.06
N CYS A 467 11.86 25.33 4.45
CA CYS A 467 10.89 24.32 3.99
C CYS A 467 9.54 24.60 4.65
N THR A 468 8.53 24.90 3.84
CA THR A 468 7.19 25.31 4.30
C THR A 468 6.17 24.19 4.29
N ASP A 469 6.56 22.99 3.82
CA ASP A 469 5.68 21.82 3.75
C ASP A 469 6.45 20.51 3.90
N LEU A 470 5.69 19.40 4.03
CA LEU A 470 6.26 18.07 4.16
C LEU A 470 7.06 17.63 2.91
N ALA A 471 6.69 18.11 1.73
CA ALA A 471 7.39 17.75 0.48
C ALA A 471 8.77 18.40 0.44
N GLY A 472 8.88 19.69 0.83
CA GLY A 472 10.15 20.40 0.98
C GLY A 472 11.05 19.73 2.02
N VAL A 473 10.52 19.41 3.21
CA VAL A 473 11.29 18.70 4.24
C VAL A 473 11.79 17.35 3.76
N LYS A 474 10.97 16.57 3.03
CA LYS A 474 11.40 15.30 2.42
C LYS A 474 12.50 15.49 1.38
N ALA A 475 12.40 16.52 0.54
CA ALA A 475 13.42 16.83 -0.46
C ALA A 475 14.74 17.25 0.18
N CYS A 476 14.70 18.10 1.22
CA CYS A 476 15.90 18.58 1.94
C CYS A 476 16.56 17.50 2.79
N THR A 477 15.76 16.66 3.49
CA THR A 477 16.28 15.75 4.52
C THR A 477 16.27 14.27 4.11
N ARG A 478 15.51 13.93 3.06
CA ARG A 478 15.20 12.55 2.64
C ARG A 478 14.39 11.75 3.69
N ALA A 479 13.90 12.39 4.77
CA ALA A 479 13.07 11.72 5.77
C ALA A 479 11.79 11.17 5.13
N GLY A 480 11.49 9.91 5.38
CA GLY A 480 10.28 9.24 4.89
C GLY A 480 10.27 8.87 3.41
N THR A 481 11.40 8.98 2.69
CA THR A 481 11.48 8.61 1.26
C THR A 481 11.70 7.10 1.03
N SER A 482 12.11 6.34 2.04
CA SER A 482 12.34 4.89 1.95
C SER A 482 11.12 4.10 2.47
N CYS A 483 11.11 3.62 3.72
CA CYS A 483 10.02 2.79 4.26
C CYS A 483 8.73 3.56 4.62
N GLY A 484 8.79 4.89 4.74
CA GLY A 484 7.66 5.76 5.04
C GLY A 484 7.13 5.71 6.47
N SER A 485 7.63 4.85 7.34
CA SER A 485 7.12 4.65 8.71
C SER A 485 7.28 5.87 9.63
N CYS A 486 8.21 6.77 9.32
CA CYS A 486 8.45 8.00 10.07
C CYS A 486 7.57 9.20 9.61
N LEU A 487 6.85 9.08 8.50
CA LEU A 487 6.09 10.19 7.91
C LEU A 487 5.11 10.89 8.86
N PRO A 488 4.33 10.19 9.70
CA PRO A 488 3.45 10.85 10.67
C PRO A 488 4.23 11.73 11.64
N LEU A 489 5.38 11.25 12.11
CA LEU A 489 6.23 11.99 13.04
C LEU A 489 6.95 13.16 12.35
N VAL A 490 7.47 12.98 11.13
CA VAL A 490 8.05 14.06 10.31
C VAL A 490 7.02 15.17 10.09
N LYS A 491 5.78 14.81 9.70
CA LYS A 491 4.67 15.76 9.54
C LYS A 491 4.39 16.54 10.83
N LYS A 492 4.33 15.85 11.98
CA LYS A 492 4.08 16.47 13.28
C LYS A 492 5.17 17.48 13.65
N ILE A 493 6.46 17.10 13.51
CA ILE A 493 7.59 18.01 13.78
C ILE A 493 7.53 19.21 12.84
N THR A 494 7.36 18.99 11.54
CA THR A 494 7.27 20.06 10.52
C THR A 494 6.16 21.05 10.88
N THR A 495 4.96 20.58 11.17
CA THR A 495 3.81 21.41 11.53
C THR A 495 4.06 22.20 12.82
N THR A 496 4.65 21.56 13.83
CA THR A 496 4.97 22.23 15.12
C THR A 496 6.00 23.34 14.93
N GLU A 497 7.06 23.09 14.14
CA GLU A 497 8.11 24.10 13.92
C GLU A 497 7.61 25.26 13.02
N LEU A 498 6.79 25.00 12.03
CA LEU A 498 6.14 26.05 11.24
C LEU A 498 5.26 26.94 12.12
N ALA A 499 4.48 26.33 13.02
CA ALA A 499 3.66 27.09 13.98
C ALA A 499 4.52 27.93 14.94
N ARG A 500 5.68 27.41 15.43
CA ARG A 500 6.64 28.13 16.26
C ARG A 500 7.31 29.31 15.53
N ALA A 501 7.59 29.10 14.23
CA ALA A 501 8.16 30.14 13.37
C ALA A 501 7.13 31.24 13.00
N GLY A 502 5.88 31.17 13.50
CA GLY A 502 4.81 32.12 13.17
C GLY A 502 4.35 32.00 11.71
N VAL A 503 4.72 30.94 11.03
CA VAL A 503 4.21 30.63 9.69
C VAL A 503 2.86 29.96 9.90
N GLU A 504 1.78 30.64 9.55
CA GLU A 504 0.48 29.97 9.44
C GLU A 504 0.64 28.82 8.47
N VAL A 505 0.39 27.60 8.94
CA VAL A 505 0.34 26.43 8.05
C VAL A 505 -0.84 26.67 7.11
N SER A 506 -0.54 27.08 5.89
CA SER A 506 -1.56 27.37 4.89
C SER A 506 -2.35 26.11 4.59
N ASN A 507 -3.63 26.08 4.97
CA ASN A 507 -4.60 25.10 4.50
C ASN A 507 -5.11 25.44 3.09
N ALA A 508 -4.39 26.28 2.36
CA ALA A 508 -4.69 26.69 1.00
C ALA A 508 -4.86 25.48 0.09
N LEU A 509 -5.88 25.48 -0.74
CA LEU A 509 -6.15 24.40 -1.67
C LEU A 509 -4.99 24.18 -2.67
N CYS A 510 -4.43 25.26 -3.17
CA CYS A 510 -3.30 25.28 -4.10
C CYS A 510 -2.78 26.73 -4.27
N GLU A 511 -1.80 26.92 -5.14
CA GLU A 511 -1.26 28.26 -5.48
C GLU A 511 -2.33 29.26 -6.00
N HIS A 512 -3.46 28.77 -6.52
CA HIS A 512 -4.56 29.60 -7.06
C HIS A 512 -5.61 30.00 -6.02
N PHE A 513 -5.66 29.37 -4.85
CA PHE A 513 -6.68 29.62 -3.82
C PHE A 513 -6.09 29.56 -2.42
N ASP A 514 -6.30 30.62 -1.62
CA ASP A 514 -5.90 30.65 -0.20
C ASP A 514 -6.84 29.84 0.71
N LEU A 515 -8.05 29.57 0.24
CA LEU A 515 -9.06 28.82 0.96
C LEU A 515 -8.80 27.33 0.89
N SER A 516 -9.04 26.61 1.97
CA SER A 516 -9.16 25.14 1.94
C SER A 516 -10.38 24.71 1.13
N ARG A 517 -10.49 23.40 0.78
CA ARG A 517 -11.68 22.91 0.07
C ARG A 517 -12.96 23.19 0.84
N ALA A 518 -13.00 22.97 2.15
CA ALA A 518 -14.17 23.21 2.99
C ALA A 518 -14.56 24.71 3.00
N GLN A 519 -13.59 25.59 3.19
CA GLN A 519 -13.81 27.04 3.15
C GLN A 519 -14.30 27.49 1.76
N LEU A 520 -13.70 26.96 0.69
CA LEU A 520 -14.10 27.26 -0.68
C LEU A 520 -15.52 26.75 -0.97
N PHE A 521 -15.88 25.57 -0.47
CA PHE A 521 -17.23 25.01 -0.59
C PHE A 521 -18.27 25.97 0.02
N ASP A 522 -18.04 26.42 1.26
CA ASP A 522 -18.95 27.35 1.93
C ASP A 522 -18.99 28.72 1.22
N ALA A 523 -17.86 29.24 0.79
CA ALA A 523 -17.77 30.52 0.08
C ALA A 523 -18.53 30.47 -1.27
N VAL A 524 -18.41 29.37 -2.03
CA VAL A 524 -19.14 29.16 -3.28
C VAL A 524 -20.65 29.03 -3.02
N ARG A 525 -21.06 28.28 -2.00
CA ARG A 525 -22.45 28.11 -1.60
C ARG A 525 -23.10 29.43 -1.17
N VAL A 526 -22.43 30.19 -0.30
CA VAL A 526 -22.95 31.47 0.22
C VAL A 526 -23.01 32.55 -0.86
N ALA A 527 -22.04 32.55 -1.77
CA ALA A 527 -21.98 33.50 -2.86
C ALA A 527 -22.82 33.12 -4.07
N ASP A 528 -23.47 31.94 -4.03
CA ASP A 528 -24.32 31.36 -5.08
C ASP A 528 -23.62 31.34 -6.46
N LEU A 529 -22.38 30.82 -6.50
CA LEU A 529 -21.59 30.76 -7.72
C LEU A 529 -21.75 29.41 -8.42
N HIS A 530 -21.90 29.43 -9.75
CA HIS A 530 -22.26 28.27 -10.56
C HIS A 530 -21.19 27.84 -11.56
N THR A 531 -20.17 28.67 -11.82
CA THR A 531 -19.16 28.43 -12.84
C THR A 531 -17.74 28.51 -12.27
N PHE A 532 -16.83 27.76 -12.89
CA PHE A 532 -15.40 27.80 -12.55
C PHE A 532 -14.82 29.22 -12.69
N SER A 533 -15.16 29.89 -13.78
CA SER A 533 -14.68 31.25 -14.06
C SER A 533 -15.12 32.28 -13.01
N GLU A 534 -16.36 32.16 -12.51
CA GLU A 534 -16.86 33.04 -11.42
C GLU A 534 -16.12 32.78 -10.11
N ILE A 535 -15.87 31.52 -9.78
CA ILE A 535 -15.19 31.11 -8.55
C ILE A 535 -13.75 31.62 -8.56
N VAL A 536 -13.03 31.42 -9.67
CA VAL A 536 -11.65 31.91 -9.84
C VAL A 536 -11.60 33.42 -9.78
N ARG A 537 -12.54 34.12 -10.42
CA ARG A 537 -12.58 35.58 -10.41
C ARG A 537 -12.80 36.18 -9.01
N ARG A 538 -13.61 35.49 -8.18
CA ARG A 538 -14.01 35.98 -6.85
C ARG A 538 -13.08 35.57 -5.73
N PHE A 539 -12.55 34.37 -5.77
CA PHE A 539 -11.79 33.76 -4.68
C PHE A 539 -10.38 33.31 -5.11
N GLY A 540 -10.05 33.36 -6.40
CA GLY A 540 -8.74 33.01 -6.90
C GLY A 540 -7.69 34.06 -6.60
N ARG A 541 -6.46 33.61 -6.32
CA ARG A 541 -5.29 34.51 -6.27
C ARG A 541 -4.95 34.99 -7.67
N VAL A 542 -4.64 36.28 -7.79
CA VAL A 542 -3.93 36.80 -8.96
C VAL A 542 -2.45 36.51 -8.73
N PRO A 543 -1.79 35.65 -9.54
CA PRO A 543 -0.37 35.35 -9.37
C PRO A 543 0.45 36.63 -9.52
N GLU A 544 1.46 36.82 -8.67
CA GLU A 544 2.45 37.87 -8.90
C GLU A 544 3.16 37.63 -10.24
N PRO A 545 3.40 38.67 -11.03
CA PRO A 545 4.09 38.53 -12.31
C PRO A 545 5.51 38.05 -12.08
N VAL A 546 5.84 36.89 -12.62
CA VAL A 546 7.20 36.31 -12.60
C VAL A 546 7.96 36.83 -13.81
N THR A 547 9.10 37.47 -13.57
CA THR A 547 10.00 37.93 -14.63
C THR A 547 10.93 36.77 -15.01
N ASP A 548 11.00 36.40 -16.29
CA ASP A 548 11.93 35.39 -16.74
C ASP A 548 13.40 35.87 -16.72
N THR A 549 14.34 34.99 -16.98
CA THR A 549 15.78 35.29 -17.00
C THR A 549 16.20 36.29 -18.09
N GLN A 550 15.28 36.71 -18.97
CA GLN A 550 15.48 37.67 -20.03
C GLN A 550 14.75 39.01 -19.76
N GLY A 551 14.11 39.16 -18.59
CA GLY A 551 13.39 40.36 -18.18
C GLY A 551 11.97 40.49 -18.74
N ALA A 552 11.43 39.46 -19.40
CA ALA A 552 10.05 39.45 -19.86
C ALA A 552 9.12 39.07 -18.70
N VAL A 553 8.06 39.86 -18.47
CA VAL A 553 7.05 39.63 -17.45
C VAL A 553 6.11 38.52 -17.95
N LEU A 554 6.23 37.34 -17.37
CA LEU A 554 5.32 36.22 -17.60
C LEU A 554 4.11 36.39 -16.67
N VAL A 555 3.01 36.88 -17.20
CA VAL A 555 1.72 36.87 -16.49
C VAL A 555 1.18 35.43 -16.54
N ARG A 556 1.27 34.70 -15.43
CA ARG A 556 0.54 33.41 -15.30
C ARG A 556 -0.96 33.72 -15.25
N ASP A 557 -1.69 33.23 -16.22
CA ASP A 557 -3.13 33.43 -16.33
C ASP A 557 -3.83 32.68 -15.17
N ALA A 558 -4.28 33.41 -14.16
CA ALA A 558 -5.04 32.87 -13.04
C ALA A 558 -6.35 32.17 -13.49
N GLY A 559 -6.83 32.49 -14.71
CA GLY A 559 -8.08 31.92 -15.24
C GLY A 559 -8.06 30.46 -15.61
N ARG A 560 -6.90 29.83 -15.74
CA ARG A 560 -6.80 28.43 -16.18
C ARG A 560 -6.85 27.40 -15.06
N GLY A 561 -6.54 27.76 -13.82
CA GLY A 561 -6.43 26.84 -12.69
C GLY A 561 -5.39 25.71 -12.91
N CYS A 562 -5.27 24.80 -11.96
CA CYS A 562 -4.33 23.66 -12.00
C CYS A 562 -5.06 22.32 -11.80
N ASP A 563 -4.29 21.23 -11.85
CA ASP A 563 -4.79 19.86 -11.66
C ASP A 563 -5.32 19.58 -10.23
N ILE A 564 -5.16 20.52 -9.31
CA ILE A 564 -5.70 20.47 -7.94
C ILE A 564 -7.05 21.20 -7.88
N CYS A 565 -7.10 22.48 -8.25
CA CYS A 565 -8.32 23.30 -8.08
C CYS A 565 -9.42 22.93 -9.08
N LYS A 566 -9.10 22.62 -10.35
CA LYS A 566 -10.11 22.23 -11.34
C LYS A 566 -10.99 21.08 -10.85
N PRO A 567 -10.45 19.88 -10.55
CA PRO A 567 -11.27 18.77 -10.12
C PRO A 567 -11.83 18.96 -8.70
N THR A 568 -11.26 19.82 -7.87
CA THR A 568 -11.82 20.18 -6.57
C THR A 568 -13.07 21.04 -6.74
N ILE A 569 -13.00 22.07 -7.56
CA ILE A 569 -14.16 22.93 -7.89
C ILE A 569 -15.24 22.13 -8.62
N ALA A 570 -14.85 21.22 -9.53
CA ALA A 570 -15.79 20.29 -10.15
C ALA A 570 -16.58 19.47 -9.11
N SER A 571 -15.86 18.95 -8.08
CA SER A 571 -16.49 18.24 -6.96
C SER A 571 -17.41 19.12 -6.13
N ILE A 572 -17.02 20.37 -5.85
CA ILE A 572 -17.85 21.33 -5.11
C ILE A 572 -19.13 21.64 -5.87
N LEU A 573 -19.03 22.04 -7.13
CA LEU A 573 -20.18 22.38 -7.97
C LEU A 573 -21.13 21.19 -8.14
N ALA A 574 -20.58 19.99 -8.38
CA ALA A 574 -21.38 18.77 -8.47
C ALA A 574 -22.13 18.46 -7.16
N SER A 575 -21.50 18.71 -6.01
CA SER A 575 -22.09 18.46 -4.69
C SER A 575 -23.14 19.50 -4.28
N LEU A 576 -23.09 20.70 -4.84
CA LEU A 576 -24.04 21.78 -4.55
C LEU A 576 -25.37 21.64 -5.33
N GLY A 577 -25.50 20.67 -6.26
CA GLY A 577 -26.71 20.45 -7.05
C GLY A 577 -27.03 21.56 -8.06
N ASN A 578 -25.99 22.32 -8.48
CA ASN A 578 -26.12 23.47 -9.37
C ASN A 578 -26.15 23.05 -10.86
N GLY A 579 -27.17 22.38 -11.27
CA GLY A 579 -27.32 21.90 -12.66
C GLY A 579 -26.69 20.53 -12.91
N HIS A 580 -26.83 20.01 -14.13
CA HIS A 580 -26.26 18.74 -14.54
C HIS A 580 -24.72 18.84 -14.54
N VAL A 581 -24.05 17.79 -14.05
CA VAL A 581 -22.56 17.73 -13.90
C VAL A 581 -21.82 18.03 -15.22
N LEU A 582 -22.43 17.75 -16.36
CA LEU A 582 -21.84 17.97 -17.70
C LEU A 582 -22.40 19.19 -18.42
N ASP A 583 -23.07 20.11 -17.72
CA ASP A 583 -23.55 21.35 -18.32
C ASP A 583 -22.51 22.48 -18.21
N GLY A 584 -22.46 23.35 -19.23
CA GLY A 584 -21.59 24.54 -19.26
C GLY A 584 -20.13 24.25 -18.98
N GLU A 585 -19.49 25.12 -18.21
CA GLU A 585 -18.06 25.00 -17.84
C GLU A 585 -17.77 23.75 -17.00
N GLN A 586 -18.74 23.22 -16.26
CA GLN A 586 -18.54 22.03 -15.42
C GLN A 586 -18.13 20.81 -16.23
N ALA A 587 -18.62 20.67 -17.45
CA ALA A 587 -18.29 19.57 -18.35
C ALA A 587 -16.78 19.42 -18.57
N THR A 588 -16.07 20.53 -18.72
CA THR A 588 -14.62 20.52 -18.99
C THR A 588 -13.77 20.12 -17.78
N LEU A 589 -14.37 20.07 -16.60
CA LEU A 589 -13.72 19.74 -15.33
C LEU A 589 -13.91 18.27 -14.91
N GLN A 590 -14.79 17.53 -15.60
CA GLN A 590 -15.12 16.14 -15.28
C GLN A 590 -14.16 15.14 -15.93
N ASP A 591 -14.07 13.92 -15.37
CA ASP A 591 -13.24 12.86 -15.96
C ASP A 591 -13.97 12.14 -17.12
N THR A 592 -13.25 11.32 -17.88
CA THR A 592 -13.78 10.60 -19.03
C THR A 592 -14.97 9.71 -18.67
N ASN A 593 -14.96 9.09 -17.49
CA ASN A 593 -16.06 8.21 -17.09
C ASN A 593 -17.36 8.97 -16.81
N ASP A 594 -17.28 10.20 -16.32
CA ASP A 594 -18.44 11.07 -16.17
C ASP A 594 -19.01 11.49 -17.54
N HIS A 595 -18.13 11.73 -18.55
CA HIS A 595 -18.57 12.08 -19.92
C HIS A 595 -19.35 10.96 -20.63
N VAL A 596 -18.97 9.70 -20.38
CA VAL A 596 -19.62 8.54 -20.99
C VAL A 596 -20.62 7.86 -20.06
N LEU A 597 -20.80 8.34 -18.84
CA LEU A 597 -21.68 7.78 -17.79
C LEU A 597 -21.48 6.27 -17.59
N ALA A 598 -20.23 5.82 -17.72
CA ALA A 598 -19.81 4.42 -17.63
C ALA A 598 -18.31 4.32 -17.27
N ASN A 599 -17.88 3.21 -16.67
CA ASN A 599 -16.45 2.98 -16.43
C ASN A 599 -15.78 2.35 -17.65
N MET A 600 -14.74 3.01 -18.15
CA MET A 600 -13.88 2.46 -19.19
C MET A 600 -13.10 1.26 -18.64
N GLN A 601 -13.04 0.19 -19.42
CA GLN A 601 -12.28 -1.03 -19.15
C GLN A 601 -10.89 -0.96 -19.80
N LYS A 602 -10.01 -1.90 -19.43
CA LYS A 602 -8.62 -1.95 -19.94
C LYS A 602 -8.53 -2.10 -21.48
N ASP A 603 -9.54 -2.68 -22.08
CA ASP A 603 -9.64 -2.93 -23.52
C ASP A 603 -10.36 -1.81 -24.29
N GLY A 604 -10.67 -0.69 -23.63
CA GLY A 604 -11.38 0.44 -24.22
C GLY A 604 -12.91 0.29 -24.29
N THR A 605 -13.46 -0.84 -23.87
CA THR A 605 -14.91 -1.02 -23.72
C THR A 605 -15.42 -0.43 -22.40
N TYR A 606 -16.71 -0.45 -22.16
CA TYR A 606 -17.35 0.15 -21.00
C TYR A 606 -18.21 -0.85 -20.22
N SER A 607 -18.38 -0.59 -18.91
CA SER A 607 -19.32 -1.33 -18.07
C SER A 607 -20.66 -0.62 -18.01
N VAL A 608 -21.75 -1.38 -18.07
CA VAL A 608 -23.11 -0.91 -17.80
C VAL A 608 -23.60 -1.51 -16.49
N VAL A 609 -24.01 -0.67 -15.57
CA VAL A 609 -24.38 -1.09 -14.21
C VAL A 609 -25.76 -0.49 -13.88
N PRO A 610 -26.84 -1.23 -14.08
CA PRO A 610 -28.19 -0.78 -13.68
C PRO A 610 -28.28 -0.76 -12.15
N ARG A 611 -29.11 0.14 -11.61
CA ARG A 611 -29.38 0.20 -10.18
C ARG A 611 -30.29 -0.96 -9.77
N ILE A 612 -29.89 -1.63 -8.71
CA ILE A 612 -30.64 -2.73 -8.08
C ILE A 612 -30.71 -2.38 -6.59
N PRO A 613 -31.71 -1.55 -6.16
CA PRO A 613 -31.75 -1.01 -4.81
C PRO A 613 -31.79 -2.12 -3.75
N GLY A 614 -30.95 -1.99 -2.73
CA GLY A 614 -30.84 -3.00 -1.68
C GLY A 614 -30.42 -4.39 -2.15
N GLY A 615 -30.07 -4.57 -3.43
CA GLY A 615 -29.81 -5.88 -4.04
C GLY A 615 -31.07 -6.67 -4.36
N GLU A 616 -32.28 -6.07 -4.23
CA GLU A 616 -33.55 -6.71 -4.55
C GLU A 616 -33.89 -6.51 -6.03
N ILE A 617 -34.17 -7.59 -6.73
CA ILE A 617 -34.55 -7.57 -8.16
C ILE A 617 -35.71 -8.52 -8.44
N THR A 618 -36.65 -8.09 -9.27
CA THR A 618 -37.79 -8.93 -9.70
C THR A 618 -37.33 -9.99 -10.75
N PRO A 619 -38.07 -11.12 -10.90
CA PRO A 619 -37.81 -12.07 -11.97
C PRO A 619 -37.82 -11.43 -13.36
N ASP A 620 -38.76 -10.50 -13.62
CA ASP A 620 -38.84 -9.80 -14.92
C ASP A 620 -37.59 -8.90 -15.14
N GLY A 621 -37.14 -8.21 -14.10
CA GLY A 621 -35.88 -7.42 -14.15
C GLY A 621 -34.67 -8.27 -14.49
N LEU A 622 -34.57 -9.48 -13.90
CA LEU A 622 -33.49 -10.44 -14.25
C LEU A 622 -33.57 -10.89 -15.71
N LEU A 623 -34.78 -11.14 -16.24
CA LEU A 623 -34.98 -11.48 -17.65
C LEU A 623 -34.55 -10.35 -18.58
N VAL A 624 -34.86 -9.10 -18.24
CA VAL A 624 -34.44 -7.92 -19.03
C VAL A 624 -32.92 -7.79 -19.04
N ILE A 625 -32.25 -7.86 -17.90
CA ILE A 625 -30.77 -7.77 -17.83
C ILE A 625 -30.15 -8.92 -18.62
N GLY A 626 -30.65 -10.16 -18.47
CA GLY A 626 -30.16 -11.33 -19.19
C GLY A 626 -30.34 -11.19 -20.71
N GLN A 627 -31.48 -10.67 -21.16
CA GLN A 627 -31.75 -10.45 -22.59
C GLN A 627 -30.89 -9.33 -23.17
N VAL A 628 -30.73 -8.22 -22.44
CA VAL A 628 -29.83 -7.12 -22.84
C VAL A 628 -28.39 -7.63 -22.96
N ALA A 629 -27.92 -8.35 -21.96
CA ALA A 629 -26.55 -8.88 -21.98
C ALA A 629 -26.34 -9.84 -23.17
N LYS A 630 -27.33 -10.68 -23.46
CA LYS A 630 -27.29 -11.63 -24.62
C LYS A 630 -27.30 -10.89 -25.95
N ASP A 631 -28.18 -9.92 -26.12
CA ASP A 631 -28.36 -9.22 -27.40
C ASP A 631 -27.15 -8.32 -27.74
N PHE A 632 -26.52 -7.73 -26.73
CA PHE A 632 -25.34 -6.86 -26.91
C PHE A 632 -24.01 -7.60 -26.70
N GLY A 633 -24.02 -8.91 -26.40
CA GLY A 633 -22.80 -9.71 -26.19
C GLY A 633 -21.97 -9.28 -24.98
N LEU A 634 -22.63 -8.95 -23.87
CA LEU A 634 -21.98 -8.45 -22.67
C LEU A 634 -21.66 -9.57 -21.69
N TYR A 635 -20.49 -9.49 -21.08
CA TYR A 635 -20.10 -10.37 -19.99
C TYR A 635 -20.75 -9.92 -18.68
N THR A 636 -21.48 -10.78 -18.00
CA THR A 636 -22.22 -10.46 -16.78
C THR A 636 -21.53 -10.95 -15.53
N LYS A 637 -21.57 -10.17 -14.45
CA LYS A 637 -21.05 -10.56 -13.13
C LYS A 637 -21.84 -9.94 -12.00
N ILE A 638 -22.24 -10.76 -11.01
CA ILE A 638 -22.71 -10.25 -9.72
C ILE A 638 -21.49 -9.81 -8.92
N THR A 639 -21.46 -8.57 -8.51
CA THR A 639 -20.33 -7.97 -7.79
C THR A 639 -20.60 -7.90 -6.28
N GLY A 640 -19.56 -7.63 -5.47
CA GLY A 640 -19.66 -7.58 -4.00
C GLY A 640 -20.60 -6.48 -3.46
N GLY A 641 -21.05 -5.56 -4.30
CA GLY A 641 -22.07 -4.55 -3.98
C GLY A 641 -23.50 -4.99 -4.27
N GLN A 642 -23.76 -6.27 -4.49
CA GLN A 642 -25.09 -6.82 -4.87
C GLN A 642 -25.64 -6.24 -6.18
N ARG A 643 -24.77 -5.89 -7.11
CA ARG A 643 -25.12 -5.38 -8.44
C ARG A 643 -24.78 -6.40 -9.50
N ILE A 644 -25.49 -6.35 -10.61
CA ILE A 644 -25.18 -7.10 -11.83
C ILE A 644 -24.50 -6.12 -12.79
N ASP A 645 -23.18 -6.27 -12.91
CA ASP A 645 -22.38 -5.45 -13.80
C ASP A 645 -22.26 -6.16 -15.16
N MET A 646 -22.51 -5.45 -16.27
CA MET A 646 -22.35 -5.91 -17.65
C MET A 646 -21.13 -5.26 -18.26
N PHE A 647 -20.18 -6.05 -18.81
CA PHE A 647 -18.90 -5.59 -19.33
C PHE A 647 -18.79 -5.84 -20.84
N GLY A 648 -18.03 -5.00 -21.54
CA GLY A 648 -17.73 -5.16 -22.96
C GLY A 648 -18.59 -4.30 -23.88
N ALA A 649 -19.35 -3.34 -23.34
CA ALA A 649 -20.13 -2.40 -24.14
C ALA A 649 -19.23 -1.41 -24.89
N ARG A 650 -19.49 -1.16 -26.15
CA ARG A 650 -18.84 -0.08 -26.90
C ARG A 650 -19.61 1.23 -26.68
N ILE A 651 -18.93 2.35 -26.89
CA ILE A 651 -19.48 3.68 -26.62
C ILE A 651 -20.80 3.91 -27.36
N GLU A 652 -20.88 3.55 -28.63
CA GLU A 652 -22.07 3.70 -29.45
C GLU A 652 -23.22 2.75 -29.05
N GLN A 653 -22.95 1.67 -28.34
CA GLN A 653 -23.97 0.75 -27.84
C GLN A 653 -24.64 1.26 -26.55
N LEU A 654 -23.96 2.14 -25.78
CA LEU A 654 -24.44 2.59 -24.47
C LEU A 654 -25.86 3.18 -24.52
N PRO A 655 -26.21 4.12 -25.39
CA PRO A 655 -27.58 4.67 -25.44
C PRO A 655 -28.64 3.61 -25.79
N HIS A 656 -28.31 2.63 -26.64
CA HIS A 656 -29.24 1.54 -26.99
C HIS A 656 -29.48 0.60 -25.80
N ILE A 657 -28.43 0.29 -25.05
CA ILE A 657 -28.53 -0.53 -23.84
C ILE A 657 -29.32 0.20 -22.77
N TRP A 658 -29.03 1.48 -22.52
CA TRP A 658 -29.75 2.30 -21.55
C TRP A 658 -31.23 2.45 -21.87
N ARG A 659 -31.58 2.66 -23.15
CA ARG A 659 -32.97 2.76 -23.58
C ARG A 659 -33.78 1.52 -23.16
N ARG A 660 -33.26 0.35 -23.45
CA ARG A 660 -33.88 -0.92 -23.05
C ARG A 660 -34.01 -1.11 -21.54
N LEU A 661 -33.00 -0.68 -20.81
CA LEU A 661 -33.03 -0.73 -19.33
C LEU A 661 -34.02 0.28 -18.75
N VAL A 662 -33.99 1.53 -19.21
CA VAL A 662 -34.89 2.61 -18.74
C VAL A 662 -36.37 2.34 -19.07
N GLU A 663 -36.67 1.79 -20.23
CA GLU A 663 -38.02 1.37 -20.62
C GLU A 663 -38.62 0.30 -19.68
N HIS A 664 -37.76 -0.46 -18.99
CA HIS A 664 -38.19 -1.47 -18.01
C HIS A 664 -37.96 -1.03 -16.56
N GLY A 665 -37.82 0.26 -16.31
CA GLY A 665 -37.76 0.85 -14.97
C GLY A 665 -36.38 0.84 -14.30
N PHE A 666 -35.32 0.45 -15.00
CA PHE A 666 -33.96 0.60 -14.48
C PHE A 666 -33.45 2.03 -14.67
N GLU A 667 -32.57 2.44 -13.79
CA GLU A 667 -31.82 3.71 -13.86
C GLU A 667 -30.31 3.47 -13.68
N SER A 668 -29.52 4.53 -13.84
CA SER A 668 -28.07 4.47 -13.63
C SER A 668 -27.71 4.04 -12.23
N GLY A 669 -26.89 3.02 -12.08
CA GLY A 669 -26.28 2.61 -10.81
C GLY A 669 -25.10 3.47 -10.37
N HIS A 670 -24.81 4.60 -11.06
CA HIS A 670 -23.72 5.54 -10.77
C HIS A 670 -22.39 4.85 -10.44
N ALA A 671 -22.03 3.81 -11.23
CA ALA A 671 -20.78 3.08 -11.04
C ALA A 671 -19.53 3.89 -11.40
N TYR A 672 -19.69 5.07 -11.94
CA TYR A 672 -18.69 6.08 -12.33
C TYR A 672 -18.73 7.31 -11.42
N GLY A 673 -17.82 8.24 -11.56
CA GLY A 673 -17.73 9.46 -10.76
C GLY A 673 -17.48 9.20 -9.25
N LYS A 674 -17.64 10.23 -8.44
CA LYS A 674 -17.52 10.16 -6.98
C LYS A 674 -18.94 10.36 -6.36
N SER A 675 -19.69 9.26 -6.25
CA SER A 675 -21.09 9.28 -5.80
C SER A 675 -21.42 8.06 -4.95
N LEU A 676 -22.67 7.98 -4.46
CA LEU A 676 -23.20 6.76 -3.87
C LEU A 676 -23.16 5.61 -4.87
N ARG A 677 -22.61 4.47 -4.45
CA ARG A 677 -22.47 3.26 -5.27
C ARG A 677 -23.63 2.29 -5.09
N THR A 678 -23.91 1.93 -3.85
CA THR A 678 -24.92 0.93 -3.50
C THR A 678 -25.15 0.94 -2.00
N VAL A 679 -26.36 0.50 -1.59
CA VAL A 679 -26.66 0.13 -0.21
C VAL A 679 -26.87 -1.37 -0.14
N LYS A 680 -25.90 -2.10 0.40
CA LYS A 680 -25.97 -3.54 0.53
C LYS A 680 -26.96 -3.94 1.64
N SER A 681 -27.83 -4.92 1.40
CA SER A 681 -28.73 -5.47 2.42
C SER A 681 -28.41 -6.93 2.75
N CYS A 682 -28.90 -7.42 3.88
CA CYS A 682 -29.14 -8.85 4.09
C CYS A 682 -30.60 -9.20 3.69
N VAL A 683 -31.00 -10.45 3.86
CA VAL A 683 -32.34 -10.91 3.43
C VAL A 683 -33.50 -10.42 4.33
N GLY A 684 -33.19 -9.65 5.38
CA GLY A 684 -34.20 -9.01 6.23
C GLY A 684 -35.00 -9.95 7.15
N SER A 685 -35.91 -9.36 7.93
CA SER A 685 -36.77 -10.08 8.88
C SER A 685 -37.79 -10.98 8.20
N THR A 686 -38.19 -10.65 6.95
CA THR A 686 -39.16 -11.44 6.19
C THR A 686 -38.65 -12.88 5.92
N TRP A 687 -37.40 -13.05 5.61
CA TRP A 687 -36.84 -14.34 5.21
C TRP A 687 -35.87 -14.95 6.22
N CYS A 688 -35.32 -14.15 7.12
CA CYS A 688 -34.32 -14.62 8.08
C CYS A 688 -34.91 -14.74 9.49
N ARG A 689 -34.86 -15.94 10.06
CA ARG A 689 -35.33 -16.21 11.45
C ARG A 689 -34.63 -15.38 12.54
N PHE A 690 -33.51 -14.76 12.23
CA PHE A 690 -32.71 -13.94 13.14
C PHE A 690 -32.87 -12.43 12.84
N GLY A 691 -33.55 -12.07 11.76
CA GLY A 691 -33.79 -10.66 11.43
C GLY A 691 -34.77 -10.04 12.45
N VAL A 692 -34.42 -8.90 12.99
CA VAL A 692 -35.23 -8.16 13.96
C VAL A 692 -35.89 -6.94 13.31
N GLN A 693 -35.36 -6.41 12.23
CA GLN A 693 -35.91 -5.31 11.45
C GLN A 693 -35.91 -5.61 9.95
N ASP A 694 -36.70 -4.87 9.16
CA ASP A 694 -36.69 -4.96 7.71
C ASP A 694 -35.51 -4.23 7.06
N SER A 695 -34.38 -4.93 7.01
CA SER A 695 -33.17 -4.40 6.39
C SER A 695 -33.23 -4.23 4.87
N VAL A 696 -34.13 -4.92 4.18
CA VAL A 696 -34.30 -4.79 2.74
C VAL A 696 -35.03 -3.49 2.43
N GLY A 697 -36.18 -3.26 3.08
CA GLY A 697 -36.96 -2.01 2.93
C GLY A 697 -36.11 -0.78 3.25
N MET A 698 -35.38 -0.79 4.39
CA MET A 698 -34.51 0.30 4.79
C MET A 698 -33.34 0.52 3.79
N ALA A 699 -32.73 -0.54 3.29
CA ALA A 699 -31.65 -0.42 2.28
C ALA A 699 -32.15 0.17 0.96
N VAL A 700 -33.34 -0.24 0.52
CA VAL A 700 -34.00 0.32 -0.68
C VAL A 700 -34.29 1.80 -0.49
N GLU A 701 -34.86 2.19 0.66
CA GLU A 701 -35.15 3.58 0.99
C GLU A 701 -33.88 4.45 0.96
N LEU A 702 -32.83 4.04 1.68
CA LEU A 702 -31.55 4.78 1.73
C LEU A 702 -30.89 4.85 0.34
N GLU A 703 -30.95 3.78 -0.46
CA GLU A 703 -30.33 3.80 -1.80
C GLU A 703 -31.09 4.74 -2.75
N LEU A 704 -32.40 4.74 -2.73
CA LEU A 704 -33.21 5.63 -3.55
C LEU A 704 -33.14 7.09 -3.07
N ARG A 705 -32.96 7.32 -1.78
CA ARG A 705 -32.75 8.65 -1.20
C ARG A 705 -31.46 9.28 -1.63
N TYR A 706 -30.32 8.54 -1.58
CA TYR A 706 -28.98 9.07 -1.85
C TYR A 706 -28.45 8.78 -3.26
N ARG A 707 -29.31 8.26 -4.16
CA ARG A 707 -28.92 8.03 -5.57
C ARG A 707 -28.46 9.32 -6.23
N GLY A 708 -27.34 9.24 -6.96
CA GLY A 708 -26.75 10.41 -7.61
C GLY A 708 -26.01 11.39 -6.68
N LEU A 709 -26.00 11.18 -5.35
CA LEU A 709 -25.31 12.05 -4.41
C LEU A 709 -23.82 12.12 -4.72
N ARG A 710 -23.36 13.27 -5.20
CA ARG A 710 -21.93 13.54 -5.48
C ARG A 710 -21.21 13.90 -4.20
N SER A 711 -20.00 13.38 -4.03
CA SER A 711 -19.24 13.46 -2.77
C SER A 711 -17.73 13.51 -3.02
N PRO A 712 -16.90 13.87 -2.03
CA PRO A 712 -15.44 13.90 -2.17
C PRO A 712 -14.82 12.57 -2.62
N HIS A 713 -15.40 11.45 -2.19
CA HIS A 713 -15.04 10.09 -2.62
C HIS A 713 -16.32 9.23 -2.77
N LYS A 714 -16.20 8.09 -3.49
CA LYS A 714 -17.32 7.14 -3.61
C LYS A 714 -17.79 6.66 -2.22
N ILE A 715 -19.12 6.60 -2.03
CA ILE A 715 -19.76 6.16 -0.79
C ILE A 715 -20.40 4.78 -0.98
N LYS A 716 -20.33 3.94 0.04
CA LYS A 716 -21.01 2.64 0.11
C LYS A 716 -21.68 2.50 1.47
N LEU A 717 -22.91 2.04 1.48
CA LEU A 717 -23.67 1.75 2.68
C LEU A 717 -23.94 0.25 2.81
N GLY A 718 -24.35 -0.17 4.01
CA GLY A 718 -24.80 -1.52 4.27
C GLY A 718 -25.79 -1.57 5.43
N VAL A 719 -26.89 -2.31 5.25
CA VAL A 719 -27.97 -2.47 6.24
C VAL A 719 -28.10 -3.93 6.62
N SER A 720 -27.82 -4.26 7.87
CA SER A 720 -27.94 -5.61 8.44
C SER A 720 -29.15 -5.69 9.34
N GLY A 721 -30.04 -6.66 9.12
CA GLY A 721 -31.28 -6.87 9.88
C GLY A 721 -31.10 -7.46 11.28
N CYS A 722 -29.86 -7.65 11.76
CA CYS A 722 -29.50 -8.06 13.11
C CYS A 722 -27.99 -7.97 13.35
N ALA A 723 -27.55 -8.20 14.60
CA ALA A 723 -26.15 -8.15 15.03
C ALA A 723 -25.21 -9.18 14.34
N ARG A 724 -25.72 -10.13 13.52
CA ARG A 724 -24.88 -11.07 12.74
C ARG A 724 -24.19 -10.39 11.54
N GLU A 725 -24.63 -9.20 11.16
CA GLU A 725 -23.95 -8.32 10.23
C GLU A 725 -23.68 -8.92 8.83
N CYS A 726 -24.66 -9.65 8.30
CA CYS A 726 -24.54 -10.33 7.01
C CYS A 726 -24.37 -9.36 5.81
N ALA A 727 -24.76 -8.08 5.94
CA ALA A 727 -24.50 -7.05 4.94
C ALA A 727 -23.10 -6.39 5.05
N GLU A 728 -22.27 -6.84 6.00
CA GLU A 728 -20.94 -6.27 6.26
C GLU A 728 -20.98 -4.75 6.54
N ALA A 729 -21.95 -4.32 7.34
CA ALA A 729 -22.25 -2.92 7.62
C ALA A 729 -21.03 -2.17 8.18
N ARG A 730 -20.28 -2.75 9.14
CA ARG A 730 -19.08 -2.13 9.72
C ARG A 730 -17.88 -2.03 8.78
N GLY A 731 -17.94 -2.63 7.60
CA GLY A 731 -16.96 -2.46 6.55
C GLY A 731 -17.33 -1.40 5.49
N LYS A 732 -18.37 -0.57 5.75
CA LYS A 732 -18.90 0.44 4.82
C LYS A 732 -18.68 1.85 5.35
N ASP A 733 -18.78 2.82 4.45
CA ASP A 733 -18.69 4.25 4.79
C ASP A 733 -19.78 4.64 5.81
N VAL A 734 -21.00 4.09 5.64
CA VAL A 734 -22.06 4.11 6.63
C VAL A 734 -22.64 2.70 6.76
N GLY A 735 -22.71 2.19 7.97
CA GLY A 735 -23.25 0.90 8.33
C GLY A 735 -24.45 1.03 9.24
N VAL A 736 -25.52 0.31 8.94
CA VAL A 736 -26.75 0.28 9.74
C VAL A 736 -26.97 -1.15 10.23
N ILE A 737 -27.14 -1.32 11.53
CA ILE A 737 -27.38 -2.64 12.14
C ILE A 737 -28.64 -2.57 13.00
N ALA A 738 -29.57 -3.45 12.72
CA ALA A 738 -30.83 -3.55 13.44
C ALA A 738 -30.64 -4.11 14.87
N THR A 739 -31.35 -3.52 15.82
CA THR A 739 -31.53 -3.99 17.19
C THR A 739 -33.00 -4.28 17.44
N ASP A 740 -33.34 -4.83 18.60
CA ASP A 740 -34.75 -5.04 19.04
C ASP A 740 -35.48 -3.72 19.37
N LYS A 741 -34.72 -2.62 19.51
CA LYS A 741 -35.27 -1.29 19.83
C LYS A 741 -35.28 -0.33 18.63
N GLY A 742 -34.57 -0.65 17.55
CA GLY A 742 -34.44 0.24 16.38
C GLY A 742 -33.17 -0.07 15.60
N TRP A 743 -32.38 0.98 15.29
CA TRP A 743 -31.19 0.90 14.43
C TRP A 743 -29.97 1.54 15.08
N ASN A 744 -28.84 0.90 14.93
CA ASN A 744 -27.55 1.47 15.26
C ASN A 744 -26.85 1.93 13.97
N VAL A 745 -26.32 3.15 13.98
CA VAL A 745 -25.57 3.75 12.85
C VAL A 745 -24.09 3.74 13.17
N TYR A 746 -23.29 3.15 12.26
CA TYR A 746 -21.85 3.10 12.31
C TYR A 746 -21.28 3.86 11.12
N VAL A 747 -20.18 4.62 11.30
CA VAL A 747 -19.57 5.45 10.25
C VAL A 747 -18.08 5.30 10.20
N GLY A 748 -17.46 5.69 9.07
CA GLY A 748 -16.01 5.66 8.88
C GLY A 748 -15.44 4.27 8.58
N GLY A 749 -16.25 3.30 8.15
CA GLY A 749 -15.76 1.98 7.74
C GLY A 749 -15.13 1.97 6.33
N ASN A 750 -14.17 1.10 6.14
CA ASN A 750 -13.52 0.89 4.84
C ASN A 750 -13.11 -0.56 4.66
N GLY A 751 -13.79 -1.30 3.79
CA GLY A 751 -13.42 -2.66 3.37
C GLY A 751 -12.41 -2.70 2.21
N GLY A 752 -11.67 -1.60 1.95
CA GLY A 752 -10.69 -1.49 0.85
C GLY A 752 -9.28 -1.96 1.21
N PHE A 753 -8.28 -1.41 0.53
CA PHE A 753 -6.86 -1.76 0.69
C PHE A 753 -6.35 -1.57 2.14
N THR A 754 -6.79 -0.51 2.80
CA THR A 754 -6.54 -0.29 4.23
C THR A 754 -7.86 -0.44 4.97
N PRO A 755 -8.20 -1.64 5.50
CA PRO A 755 -9.47 -1.86 6.16
C PRO A 755 -9.60 -1.03 7.44
N ARG A 756 -10.81 -0.52 7.68
CA ARG A 756 -11.21 0.16 8.90
C ARG A 756 -12.59 -0.33 9.31
N HIS A 757 -12.79 -0.59 10.60
CA HIS A 757 -14.12 -0.82 11.15
C HIS A 757 -14.84 0.51 11.32
N ALA A 758 -16.09 0.57 10.90
CA ALA A 758 -16.96 1.70 11.20
C ALA A 758 -17.20 1.78 12.72
N GLN A 759 -17.24 3.00 13.23
CA GLN A 759 -17.43 3.32 14.64
C GLN A 759 -18.87 3.73 14.90
N LEU A 760 -19.39 3.45 16.10
CA LEU A 760 -20.77 3.74 16.47
C LEU A 760 -21.02 5.25 16.58
N LEU A 761 -21.86 5.78 15.71
CA LEU A 761 -22.27 7.18 15.74
C LEU A 761 -23.51 7.42 16.61
N ALA A 762 -24.53 6.58 16.45
CA ALA A 762 -25.77 6.67 17.21
C ALA A 762 -26.42 5.28 17.36
N GLU A 763 -27.21 5.08 18.43
CA GLU A 763 -27.83 3.79 18.77
C GLU A 763 -29.33 3.92 18.99
N ASP A 764 -30.04 2.79 18.81
CA ASP A 764 -31.45 2.60 19.09
C ASP A 764 -32.39 3.65 18.40
N LEU A 765 -32.07 4.06 17.20
CA LEU A 765 -32.81 5.05 16.41
C LEU A 765 -34.05 4.41 15.79
N ASP A 766 -35.17 5.16 15.74
CA ASP A 766 -36.29 4.85 14.86
C ASP A 766 -35.93 5.18 13.40
N ASP A 767 -36.83 4.82 12.45
CA ASP A 767 -36.58 4.99 11.02
C ASP A 767 -36.36 6.46 10.63
N GLU A 768 -37.11 7.40 11.18
CA GLU A 768 -36.98 8.84 10.87
C GLU A 768 -35.67 9.41 11.43
N ALA A 769 -35.33 9.05 12.66
CA ALA A 769 -34.07 9.49 13.29
C ALA A 769 -32.87 8.88 12.59
N LEU A 770 -32.95 7.62 12.15
CA LEU A 770 -31.93 6.98 11.34
C LEU A 770 -31.67 7.76 10.05
N VAL A 771 -32.70 7.99 9.24
CA VAL A 771 -32.58 8.69 7.95
C VAL A 771 -32.01 10.10 8.17
N ARG A 772 -32.52 10.84 9.15
CA ARG A 772 -32.00 12.19 9.48
C ARG A 772 -30.54 12.18 9.92
N THR A 773 -30.13 11.20 10.74
CA THR A 773 -28.74 11.07 11.18
C THR A 773 -27.81 10.78 10.01
N VAL A 774 -28.21 9.90 9.11
CA VAL A 774 -27.41 9.58 7.90
C VAL A 774 -27.39 10.78 6.93
N ASP A 775 -28.50 11.49 6.75
CA ASP A 775 -28.59 12.73 5.95
C ASP A 775 -27.53 13.74 6.42
N ARG A 776 -27.56 14.06 7.70
CA ARG A 776 -26.64 15.04 8.31
C ARG A 776 -25.18 14.60 8.25
N PHE A 777 -24.91 13.32 8.53
CA PHE A 777 -23.57 12.77 8.43
C PHE A 777 -23.02 12.90 7.00
N LEU A 778 -23.81 12.50 5.99
CA LEU A 778 -23.38 12.55 4.60
C LEU A 778 -23.17 14.00 4.13
N MET A 779 -24.08 14.94 4.48
CA MET A 779 -23.95 16.34 4.10
C MET A 779 -22.81 17.04 4.83
N TYR A 780 -22.54 16.69 6.09
CA TYR A 780 -21.41 17.21 6.83
C TYR A 780 -20.08 16.72 6.24
N TYR A 781 -20.00 15.44 5.89
CA TYR A 781 -18.86 14.88 5.18
C TYR A 781 -18.64 15.53 3.80
N VAL A 782 -19.69 15.72 3.00
CA VAL A 782 -19.60 16.38 1.67
C VAL A 782 -19.07 17.80 1.80
N ARG A 783 -19.47 18.52 2.85
CA ARG A 783 -19.10 19.92 3.11
C ARG A 783 -17.67 20.07 3.60
N THR A 784 -17.19 19.20 4.48
CA THR A 784 -15.95 19.41 5.25
C THR A 784 -14.78 18.52 4.85
N ALA A 785 -15.00 17.39 4.19
CA ALA A 785 -13.93 16.50 3.78
C ALA A 785 -13.13 17.03 2.59
N ASP A 786 -11.85 16.70 2.53
CA ASP A 786 -11.00 17.02 1.40
C ASP A 786 -11.32 16.18 0.16
N ARG A 787 -10.87 16.65 -1.01
CA ARG A 787 -11.03 15.92 -2.26
C ARG A 787 -10.34 14.55 -2.16
N LEU A 788 -11.05 13.51 -2.58
CA LEU A 788 -10.62 12.10 -2.54
C LEU A 788 -10.42 11.55 -1.12
N GLN A 789 -10.71 12.30 -0.08
CA GLN A 789 -10.69 11.82 1.29
C GLN A 789 -11.88 10.90 1.54
N ARG A 790 -11.62 9.68 1.98
CA ARG A 790 -12.66 8.73 2.37
C ARG A 790 -13.22 9.05 3.75
N THR A 791 -14.45 8.62 4.01
CA THR A 791 -15.09 8.76 5.32
C THR A 791 -14.24 8.24 6.48
N ALA A 792 -13.53 7.12 6.31
CA ALA A 792 -12.64 6.58 7.33
C ALA A 792 -11.49 7.54 7.68
N ALA A 793 -10.80 8.06 6.66
CA ALA A 793 -9.71 9.02 6.86
C ALA A 793 -10.25 10.36 7.38
N TRP A 794 -11.42 10.79 6.88
CA TRP A 794 -12.04 12.03 7.34
C TRP A 794 -12.42 11.97 8.83
N VAL A 795 -12.98 10.86 9.31
CA VAL A 795 -13.30 10.67 10.74
C VAL A 795 -12.02 10.63 11.59
N GLU A 796 -10.94 9.98 11.09
CA GLU A 796 -9.65 9.92 11.79
C GLU A 796 -8.93 11.28 11.83
N ASP A 797 -9.03 12.08 10.77
CA ASP A 797 -8.35 13.38 10.63
C ASP A 797 -9.17 14.55 11.21
N HIS A 798 -10.47 14.33 11.53
CA HIS A 798 -11.34 15.37 12.06
C HIS A 798 -10.91 15.77 13.48
N GLU A 799 -10.80 17.10 13.73
CA GLU A 799 -10.46 17.59 15.06
C GLU A 799 -11.53 17.17 16.09
N GLY A 800 -11.12 16.43 17.11
CA GLY A 800 -12.03 15.80 18.08
C GLY A 800 -12.63 14.47 17.60
N GLY A 801 -12.23 13.96 16.42
CA GLY A 801 -12.61 12.65 15.89
C GLY A 801 -14.12 12.43 15.76
N LEU A 802 -14.55 11.18 15.98
CA LEU A 802 -15.97 10.81 15.88
C LEU A 802 -16.85 11.52 16.89
N ASP A 803 -16.35 11.83 18.09
CA ASP A 803 -17.16 12.48 19.13
C ASP A 803 -17.57 13.90 18.73
N ALA A 804 -16.63 14.66 18.16
CA ALA A 804 -16.97 16.00 17.61
C ALA A 804 -17.95 15.90 16.43
N ILE A 805 -17.81 14.88 15.58
CA ILE A 805 -18.78 14.64 14.48
C ILE A 805 -20.16 14.29 15.06
N ARG A 806 -20.24 13.51 16.14
CA ARG A 806 -21.49 13.17 16.83
C ARG A 806 -22.17 14.41 17.40
N GLU A 807 -21.42 15.27 18.08
CA GLU A 807 -21.93 16.52 18.63
C GLU A 807 -22.57 17.39 17.54
N VAL A 808 -21.95 17.46 16.34
CA VAL A 808 -22.49 18.26 15.22
C VAL A 808 -23.70 17.56 14.57
N VAL A 809 -23.61 16.28 14.25
CA VAL A 809 -24.61 15.56 13.43
C VAL A 809 -25.83 15.17 14.25
N VAL A 810 -25.62 14.67 15.48
CA VAL A 810 -26.71 14.16 16.35
C VAL A 810 -27.22 15.24 17.29
N GLU A 811 -26.31 15.97 17.94
CA GLU A 811 -26.65 16.96 18.99
C GLU A 811 -26.81 18.39 18.46
N ASP A 812 -26.46 18.63 17.18
CA ASP A 812 -26.53 19.93 16.51
C ASP A 812 -25.78 21.06 17.26
N SER A 813 -24.62 20.73 17.82
CA SER A 813 -23.79 21.65 18.63
C SER A 813 -23.39 22.94 17.90
N LEU A 814 -23.27 22.92 16.57
CA LEU A 814 -22.98 24.07 15.73
C LEU A 814 -24.26 24.80 15.23
N GLY A 815 -25.46 24.30 15.51
CA GLY A 815 -26.72 24.88 15.03
C GLY A 815 -26.88 24.85 13.49
N ILE A 816 -26.22 23.89 12.80
CA ILE A 816 -26.28 23.74 11.33
C ILE A 816 -27.15 22.57 10.86
N GLY A 817 -27.78 21.84 11.77
CA GLY A 817 -28.56 20.65 11.45
C GLY A 817 -29.65 20.91 10.43
N ALA A 818 -30.40 22.01 10.58
CA ALA A 818 -31.44 22.42 9.64
C ALA A 818 -30.88 22.77 8.24
N ASP A 819 -29.66 23.30 8.15
CA ASP A 819 -28.98 23.60 6.87
C ASP A 819 -28.54 22.29 6.17
N LEU A 820 -28.05 21.31 6.94
CA LEU A 820 -27.70 19.99 6.42
C LEU A 820 -28.96 19.23 5.93
N ASP A 821 -30.05 19.26 6.70
CA ASP A 821 -31.32 18.67 6.33
C ASP A 821 -31.88 19.30 5.03
N ALA A 822 -31.84 20.62 4.92
CA ALA A 822 -32.28 21.36 3.71
C ALA A 822 -31.38 21.05 2.50
N ALA A 823 -30.08 20.86 2.69
CA ALA A 823 -29.16 20.49 1.61
C ALA A 823 -29.47 19.08 1.07
N MET A 824 -29.77 18.11 1.94
CA MET A 824 -30.20 16.78 1.52
C MET A 824 -31.54 16.80 0.85
N ALA A 825 -32.50 17.58 1.36
CA ALA A 825 -33.83 17.70 0.75
C ALA A 825 -33.76 18.28 -0.67
N ARG A 826 -32.88 19.26 -0.94
CA ARG A 826 -32.61 19.74 -2.31
C ARG A 826 -32.06 18.64 -3.20
N HIS A 827 -31.02 17.91 -2.74
CA HIS A 827 -30.48 16.81 -3.52
C HIS A 827 -31.55 15.77 -3.90
N VAL A 828 -32.41 15.40 -2.96
CA VAL A 828 -33.51 14.44 -3.21
C VAL A 828 -34.52 15.00 -4.19
N GLY A 829 -34.85 16.31 -4.09
CA GLY A 829 -35.81 16.98 -4.96
C GLY A 829 -35.33 17.19 -6.40
N ASP A 830 -34.02 17.43 -6.54
CA ASP A 830 -33.39 17.76 -7.84
C ASP A 830 -32.86 16.52 -8.58
N TYR A 831 -33.05 15.32 -8.03
CA TYR A 831 -32.54 14.10 -8.66
C TYR A 831 -33.20 13.80 -10.00
N GLU A 832 -32.38 13.63 -11.03
CA GLU A 832 -32.73 13.14 -12.35
C GLU A 832 -31.84 11.96 -12.76
N ASP A 833 -32.42 10.91 -13.36
CA ASP A 833 -31.62 9.81 -13.89
C ASP A 833 -30.80 10.24 -15.10
N GLU A 834 -29.49 10.18 -14.99
CA GLU A 834 -28.56 10.65 -16.02
C GLU A 834 -28.69 9.88 -17.35
N TRP A 835 -29.05 8.59 -17.33
CA TRP A 835 -29.29 7.85 -18.56
C TRP A 835 -30.54 8.35 -19.30
N ARG A 836 -31.62 8.62 -18.56
CA ARG A 836 -32.85 9.19 -19.13
C ARG A 836 -32.60 10.58 -19.68
N ALA A 837 -31.93 11.43 -18.93
CA ALA A 837 -31.58 12.79 -19.35
C ALA A 837 -30.74 12.82 -20.65
N VAL A 838 -29.84 11.85 -20.86
CA VAL A 838 -29.11 11.71 -22.12
C VAL A 838 -30.00 11.20 -23.24
N LEU A 839 -30.87 10.23 -22.99
CA LEU A 839 -31.73 9.64 -24.01
C LEU A 839 -32.78 10.62 -24.55
N GLU A 840 -33.19 11.60 -23.75
CA GLU A 840 -34.16 12.63 -24.08
C GLU A 840 -33.54 13.87 -24.75
N ASP A 841 -32.19 14.02 -24.69
CA ASP A 841 -31.49 15.19 -25.23
C ASP A 841 -30.64 14.82 -26.45
N PRO A 842 -30.99 15.26 -27.67
CA PRO A 842 -30.25 14.99 -28.90
C PRO A 842 -28.82 15.51 -28.90
N GLU A 843 -28.52 16.60 -28.20
CA GLU A 843 -27.14 17.13 -28.08
C GLU A 843 -26.28 16.22 -27.22
N LYS A 844 -26.83 15.74 -26.10
CA LYS A 844 -26.11 14.82 -25.22
C LYS A 844 -25.85 13.47 -25.90
N LEU A 845 -26.79 13.00 -26.75
CA LEU A 845 -26.63 11.76 -27.54
C LEU A 845 -25.47 11.83 -28.54
N ARG A 846 -25.10 13.00 -29.06
CA ARG A 846 -23.99 13.14 -30.01
C ARG A 846 -22.63 12.65 -29.44
N ARG A 847 -22.45 12.63 -28.15
CA ARG A 847 -21.22 12.13 -27.49
C ARG A 847 -20.99 10.64 -27.71
N PHE A 848 -22.06 9.92 -28.04
CA PHE A 848 -22.05 8.45 -28.22
C PHE A 848 -22.04 8.05 -29.70
N GLY A 849 -21.86 9.00 -30.60
CA GLY A 849 -21.71 8.72 -32.04
C GLY A 849 -20.41 8.01 -32.33
N SER A 850 -20.43 7.07 -33.30
CA SER A 850 -19.23 6.44 -33.81
C SER A 850 -18.39 7.47 -34.58
N PHE A 851 -17.09 7.50 -34.34
CA PHE A 851 -16.11 8.31 -35.11
C PHE A 851 -15.63 7.59 -36.39
N VAL A 852 -16.10 6.37 -36.66
CA VAL A 852 -15.70 5.57 -37.81
C VAL A 852 -16.53 5.96 -39.01
N ASN A 853 -15.89 6.30 -40.15
CA ASN A 853 -16.55 6.68 -41.38
C ASN A 853 -17.38 5.54 -42.04
N ALA A 854 -17.21 4.31 -41.54
CA ALA A 854 -17.91 3.12 -42.02
C ALA A 854 -18.58 2.38 -40.82
N PRO A 855 -19.64 2.96 -40.23
CA PRO A 855 -20.22 2.40 -38.99
C PRO A 855 -20.87 1.01 -39.19
N ALA A 856 -21.11 0.58 -40.41
CA ALA A 856 -21.63 -0.74 -40.72
C ALA A 856 -20.57 -1.84 -40.79
N GLU A 857 -19.30 -1.46 -40.84
CA GLU A 857 -18.21 -2.44 -40.83
C GLU A 857 -17.81 -2.82 -39.42
N PRO A 858 -17.56 -4.13 -39.12
CA PRO A 858 -17.01 -4.55 -37.86
C PRO A 858 -15.67 -3.85 -37.58
N ASP A 859 -15.46 -3.41 -36.36
CA ASP A 859 -14.17 -2.89 -35.92
C ASP A 859 -13.11 -3.99 -36.08
N PRO A 860 -12.09 -3.82 -36.93
CA PRO A 860 -11.11 -4.86 -37.19
C PRO A 860 -10.25 -5.18 -35.96
N ASP A 861 -10.14 -4.26 -35.01
CA ASP A 861 -9.39 -4.43 -33.77
C ASP A 861 -10.20 -5.16 -32.68
N LEU A 862 -11.52 -5.38 -32.88
CA LEU A 862 -12.38 -6.10 -31.94
C LEU A 862 -12.49 -7.58 -32.33
N ALA A 863 -11.78 -8.41 -31.59
CA ALA A 863 -11.97 -9.87 -31.58
C ALA A 863 -12.64 -10.30 -30.25
N TYR A 864 -13.39 -11.40 -30.30
CA TYR A 864 -14.11 -11.91 -29.13
C TYR A 864 -13.64 -13.32 -28.77
N VAL A 865 -13.60 -13.62 -27.48
CA VAL A 865 -13.31 -14.95 -26.93
C VAL A 865 -14.41 -15.38 -26.00
N THR A 866 -14.55 -16.69 -25.81
CA THR A 866 -15.46 -17.25 -24.81
C THR A 866 -14.70 -17.53 -23.52
N GLU A 867 -15.12 -16.95 -22.41
CA GLU A 867 -14.61 -17.22 -21.10
C GLU A 867 -15.75 -17.65 -20.17
N ARG A 868 -15.62 -18.83 -19.57
CA ARG A 868 -16.65 -19.41 -18.67
C ARG A 868 -18.06 -19.44 -19.26
N GLY A 869 -18.16 -19.74 -20.57
CA GLY A 869 -19.43 -19.79 -21.30
C GLY A 869 -20.02 -18.44 -21.68
N GLN A 870 -19.31 -17.35 -21.46
CA GLN A 870 -19.71 -15.98 -21.81
C GLN A 870 -18.76 -15.38 -22.86
N ILE A 871 -19.28 -14.49 -23.71
CA ILE A 871 -18.49 -13.76 -24.71
C ILE A 871 -17.88 -12.54 -24.03
N ARG A 872 -16.61 -12.24 -24.34
CA ARG A 872 -15.96 -10.97 -24.00
C ARG A 872 -14.97 -10.53 -25.08
N PRO A 873 -14.60 -9.26 -25.12
CA PRO A 873 -13.50 -8.79 -25.95
C PRO A 873 -12.18 -9.52 -25.63
N ALA A 874 -11.41 -9.85 -26.68
CA ALA A 874 -10.11 -10.49 -26.56
C ALA A 874 -9.02 -9.49 -26.11
N ARG A 875 -8.11 -9.90 -25.21
CA ARG A 875 -6.92 -9.14 -24.87
C ARG A 875 -5.91 -9.12 -26.02
N ALA A 876 -4.93 -8.23 -25.95
CA ALA A 876 -3.94 -8.05 -27.02
C ALA A 876 -3.19 -9.35 -27.38
N ASP A 877 -2.79 -10.13 -26.35
CA ASP A 877 -2.14 -11.42 -26.52
C ASP A 877 -3.07 -12.49 -27.14
N GLU A 878 -4.34 -12.48 -26.75
CA GLU A 878 -5.34 -13.39 -27.31
C GLU A 878 -5.72 -13.00 -28.75
N ARG A 879 -5.73 -11.70 -29.11
CA ARG A 879 -5.95 -11.24 -30.48
C ARG A 879 -4.87 -11.74 -31.42
N ALA A 880 -3.59 -11.59 -31.03
CA ALA A 880 -2.47 -12.09 -31.82
C ALA A 880 -2.57 -13.61 -32.08
N ALA A 881 -2.89 -14.38 -31.03
CA ALA A 881 -3.09 -15.83 -31.16
C ALA A 881 -4.28 -16.20 -32.06
N LEU A 882 -5.38 -15.41 -32.00
CA LEU A 882 -6.55 -15.61 -32.90
C LEU A 882 -6.22 -15.28 -34.34
N GLU A 883 -5.43 -14.25 -34.60
CA GLU A 883 -4.96 -13.89 -35.95
C GLU A 883 -4.05 -14.96 -36.52
N GLU A 884 -3.11 -15.48 -35.77
CA GLU A 884 -2.26 -16.61 -36.17
C GLU A 884 -3.08 -17.87 -36.47
N ALA A 885 -4.03 -18.23 -35.60
CA ALA A 885 -4.91 -19.37 -35.80
C ALA A 885 -5.83 -19.19 -37.02
N ARG A 886 -6.28 -17.97 -37.30
CA ARG A 886 -7.08 -17.61 -38.47
C ARG A 886 -6.25 -17.70 -39.74
N ALA A 887 -5.03 -17.18 -39.74
CA ALA A 887 -4.09 -17.28 -40.86
C ALA A 887 -3.73 -18.77 -41.16
N ALA A 888 -3.68 -19.62 -40.13
CA ALA A 888 -3.46 -21.06 -40.26
C ALA A 888 -4.71 -21.87 -40.65
N GLY A 889 -5.88 -21.22 -40.81
CA GLY A 889 -7.13 -21.89 -41.13
C GLY A 889 -7.71 -22.80 -40.03
N LEU A 890 -7.25 -22.57 -38.78
CA LEU A 890 -7.52 -23.46 -37.62
C LEU A 890 -8.65 -22.97 -36.71
N ALA A 891 -9.13 -21.72 -36.84
CA ALA A 891 -10.10 -21.13 -35.90
C ALA A 891 -11.42 -20.72 -36.55
N THR A 892 -12.52 -21.22 -36.01
CA THR A 892 -13.80 -20.51 -36.06
C THR A 892 -13.84 -19.49 -34.92
N VAL A 893 -13.68 -18.22 -35.24
CA VAL A 893 -13.89 -17.14 -34.26
C VAL A 893 -15.35 -17.17 -33.82
N PRO A 894 -15.68 -17.16 -32.53
CA PRO A 894 -17.06 -16.93 -32.08
C PRO A 894 -17.60 -15.70 -32.81
N ALA A 895 -18.78 -15.82 -33.41
CA ALA A 895 -19.44 -14.65 -33.98
C ALA A 895 -19.52 -13.61 -32.85
N GLY A 896 -18.92 -12.46 -33.06
CA GLY A 896 -19.09 -11.33 -32.14
C GLY A 896 -20.57 -11.00 -32.00
N PRO A 897 -20.92 -10.23 -30.94
CA PRO A 897 -22.30 -9.78 -30.81
C PRO A 897 -22.73 -9.15 -32.11
N VAL A 898 -23.97 -9.40 -32.54
CA VAL A 898 -24.52 -8.73 -33.69
C VAL A 898 -24.41 -7.23 -33.39
N VAL A 899 -23.47 -6.60 -34.07
CA VAL A 899 -23.34 -5.14 -33.98
C VAL A 899 -24.67 -4.64 -34.54
N ILE A 900 -25.47 -4.04 -33.67
CA ILE A 900 -26.59 -3.20 -34.13
C ILE A 900 -25.88 -1.97 -34.69
N ALA A 901 -25.26 -2.19 -35.87
CA ALA A 901 -24.47 -1.17 -36.53
C ALA A 901 -25.44 -0.12 -37.03
N GLY A 902 -25.13 1.10 -36.69
CA GLY A 902 -25.49 2.22 -37.56
C GLY A 902 -26.95 2.68 -37.52
N THR A 903 -27.77 2.30 -36.58
CA THR A 903 -28.88 3.15 -36.22
C THR A 903 -28.39 4.26 -35.34
N THR A 904 -27.80 5.31 -35.93
CA THR A 904 -27.89 6.64 -35.36
C THR A 904 -29.33 6.78 -34.85
N LEU A 905 -29.48 6.97 -33.55
CA LEU A 905 -30.76 7.35 -32.99
C LEU A 905 -31.26 8.50 -33.87
N GLU A 906 -32.36 8.33 -34.58
CA GLU A 906 -32.96 9.40 -35.39
C GLU A 906 -33.17 10.58 -34.46
N VAL A 907 -32.35 11.62 -34.63
CA VAL A 907 -32.59 12.90 -34.01
C VAL A 907 -33.80 13.44 -34.73
N ARG A 908 -34.98 13.25 -34.17
CA ARG A 908 -36.19 13.98 -34.64
C ARG A 908 -35.88 15.45 -34.44
N ARG A 909 -35.75 16.14 -35.57
CA ARG A 909 -35.62 17.59 -35.64
C ARG A 909 -36.85 18.28 -35.07
#